data_d7dbce0948fe5f2a751d9a018db9f7ae
#
_entry.id   d7dbce0948fe5f2a751d9a018db9f7ae
#
_cell.length_a   1.000
_cell.length_b   1.000
_cell.length_c   1.000
_cell.angle_alpha   90.00
_cell.angle_beta   90.00
_cell.angle_gamma   90.00
#
_symmetry.space_group_name_H-M   'P 1'
#
loop_
_entity.id
_entity.type
_entity.pdbx_description
1 polymer ?
#
loop_
_entity_poly.entity_id
_entity_poly.type
_entity_poly.pdbx_seq_one_letter_code
_entity_poly.pdbx_strand_id
1 'polypeptide(L)'
;MKTSTFFHRLTGLATALTLVTATVFAQDTDVLDIAGERVSLADFEHVFGKNNRDSVYTVEALDEYMELFINFKLKVREAEALGMDTAEAFKKELAGYRTQLARPYLVDTELLDALVVEAFERKNQEVRASHILVSVDAKASPADTLKAWNRIQALRSRVEAGEDFETVARSKGGSEDPSVTSNGGDLGWFTAFQMVYPFECAAFNTEVGDVSKVVRTRFGYHILKVTGKRKAHGEVQVAHIMVRMPSDAPQDQVANAEGRIQEVLRLLRNGEDFDALALKYSEDPSTAAKGGLLPWFGTGKMVEPFEEAAFGLEEVGDLAGPVRTNYGFHILKLIDKKELPSFEDSQRELTKKVRRDSRAEITKTSFVRGLQAEYGAEVSSRRRAALVRAGSGLDSLFHQGHPLTGVKSSELPRTLFSVAGQAHTVGDFVDWVNASRVRNLDLPSADKVNQEIDRYLETMLLAHEDTQLERKHNDFRLLMEEYHDGILLFELTDQNVWSRAVKDTAGLVAYHEAHLDDFMWDDRLDVAIYTCEDADIAKKVRKALRKSGDVETLRRELISERPLALRAETGLFSQGENAWADRAFAALADGSLTADKKGMLLLETSEGGSQVILVQVKAQMAPTPKALDECRGQAIAAYQDHLEQAWIEELRLKYPHDINREALYSLVRK
;
A
#
# COMPACT_ATOMS: atom_id res chain seq x y z
N MET A 1 -21.00 -61.76 38.54
CA MET A 1 -21.28 -63.04 37.88
C MET A 1 -20.65 -63.03 36.51
N LYS A 2 -19.61 -63.85 36.37
CA LYS A 2 -19.30 -64.77 35.26
C LYS A 2 -19.14 -64.16 33.88
N THR A 3 -17.93 -63.98 33.38
CA THR A 3 -17.15 -64.89 32.50
C THR A 3 -17.56 -64.81 31.03
N SER A 4 -16.75 -64.73 29.97
CA SER A 4 -15.62 -65.56 29.64
C SER A 4 -14.99 -65.09 28.32
N THR A 5 -13.69 -65.00 28.29
CA THR A 5 -12.68 -65.30 27.24
C THR A 5 -13.20 -66.00 25.98
N PHE A 6 -12.76 -65.57 24.79
CA PHE A 6 -12.36 -66.47 23.71
C PHE A 6 -11.24 -65.85 22.84
N PHE A 7 -10.07 -66.52 22.93
CA PHE A 7 -8.91 -66.40 22.05
C PHE A 7 -9.18 -67.15 20.74
N HIS A 8 -8.95 -66.53 19.60
CA HIS A 8 -8.61 -67.29 18.40
C HIS A 8 -7.43 -66.59 17.66
N ARG A 9 -6.35 -67.29 17.59
CA ARG A 9 -5.19 -67.09 16.74
C ARG A 9 -5.58 -67.35 15.31
N LEU A 10 -5.27 -66.44 14.43
CA LEU A 10 -5.05 -66.70 12.98
C LEU A 10 -3.74 -66.01 12.57
N THR A 11 -2.75 -66.82 12.34
CA THR A 11 -1.51 -66.53 11.63
C THR A 11 -1.83 -66.29 10.17
N GLY A 12 -1.68 -65.04 9.71
CA GLY A 12 -1.79 -64.64 8.31
C GLY A 12 -0.53 -63.89 7.91
N LEU A 13 0.22 -64.47 6.99
CA LEU A 13 1.41 -63.99 6.31
C LEU A 13 1.22 -62.55 5.85
N ALA A 14 1.88 -61.56 6.48
CA ALA A 14 1.97 -60.21 5.97
C ALA A 14 3.13 -60.12 4.97
N THR A 15 2.81 -60.21 3.71
CA THR A 15 3.71 -59.82 2.62
C THR A 15 3.83 -58.29 2.68
N ALA A 16 4.96 -57.80 3.21
CA ALA A 16 5.32 -56.41 3.17
C ALA A 16 5.59 -56.02 1.71
N LEU A 17 4.58 -55.40 1.10
CA LEU A 17 4.74 -54.68 -0.16
C LEU A 17 5.37 -53.33 0.20
N THR A 18 6.71 -53.28 0.15
CA THR A 18 7.45 -52.00 0.16
C THR A 18 7.10 -51.24 -1.11
N LEU A 19 6.12 -50.34 -1.01
CA LEU A 19 5.97 -49.26 -1.98
C LEU A 19 7.22 -48.39 -1.85
N VAL A 20 8.21 -48.64 -2.68
CA VAL A 20 9.24 -47.66 -3.01
C VAL A 20 8.50 -46.58 -3.78
N THR A 21 8.03 -45.56 -3.11
CA THR A 21 7.73 -44.27 -3.75
C THR A 21 9.06 -43.77 -4.24
N ALA A 22 9.38 -44.08 -5.48
CA ALA A 22 10.33 -43.32 -6.27
C ALA A 22 9.77 -41.89 -6.32
N THR A 23 10.24 -41.01 -5.46
CA THR A 23 10.22 -39.57 -5.74
C THR A 23 11.08 -39.43 -7.00
N VAL A 24 10.41 -39.47 -8.14
CA VAL A 24 10.95 -38.93 -9.38
C VAL A 24 11.16 -37.45 -9.05
N PHE A 25 12.39 -37.08 -8.72
CA PHE A 25 12.83 -35.72 -8.93
C PHE A 25 12.60 -35.50 -10.43
N ALA A 26 11.54 -34.79 -10.76
CA ALA A 26 11.39 -34.24 -12.10
C ALA A 26 12.70 -33.42 -12.29
N GLN A 27 13.60 -33.93 -13.11
CA GLN A 27 14.72 -33.13 -13.57
C GLN A 27 14.08 -31.92 -14.23
N ASP A 28 14.36 -30.76 -13.65
CA ASP A 28 13.86 -29.50 -14.18
C ASP A 28 14.38 -29.39 -15.61
N THR A 29 13.47 -29.47 -16.57
CA THR A 29 13.85 -29.57 -17.99
C THR A 29 14.25 -28.19 -18.47
N ASP A 30 15.45 -28.06 -18.99
CA ASP A 30 15.93 -26.80 -19.57
C ASP A 30 15.11 -26.47 -20.83
N VAL A 31 14.59 -25.24 -20.91
CA VAL A 31 13.83 -24.74 -22.06
C VAL A 31 14.68 -23.88 -22.98
N LEU A 32 15.73 -23.26 -22.46
CA LEU A 32 16.60 -22.37 -23.20
C LEU A 32 18.05 -22.52 -22.69
N ASP A 33 19.02 -22.54 -23.60
CA ASP A 33 20.46 -22.40 -23.31
C ASP A 33 20.99 -21.15 -24.05
N ILE A 34 21.61 -20.23 -23.32
CA ILE A 34 22.26 -19.04 -23.90
C ILE A 34 23.73 -19.04 -23.49
N ALA A 35 24.61 -19.36 -24.42
CA ALA A 35 26.04 -19.39 -24.21
C ALA A 35 26.47 -20.24 -22.98
N GLY A 36 25.77 -21.34 -22.72
CA GLY A 36 26.00 -22.27 -21.61
C GLY A 36 25.27 -21.94 -20.32
N GLU A 37 24.52 -20.85 -20.27
CA GLU A 37 23.59 -20.54 -19.17
C GLU A 37 22.22 -21.15 -19.50
N ARG A 38 21.72 -21.97 -18.57
CA ARG A 38 20.48 -22.70 -18.75
C ARG A 38 19.32 -22.10 -18.00
N VAL A 39 18.19 -21.99 -18.67
CA VAL A 39 16.93 -21.55 -18.08
C VAL A 39 15.99 -22.76 -17.99
N SER A 40 15.51 -23.02 -16.78
CA SER A 40 14.55 -24.10 -16.56
C SER A 40 13.16 -23.74 -17.12
N LEU A 41 12.40 -24.79 -17.51
CA LEU A 41 11.02 -24.63 -17.93
C LEU A 41 10.14 -23.98 -16.86
N ALA A 42 10.39 -24.33 -15.58
CA ALA A 42 9.64 -23.79 -14.47
C ALA A 42 9.91 -22.28 -14.26
N ASP A 43 11.17 -21.84 -14.36
CA ASP A 43 11.53 -20.43 -14.27
C ASP A 43 10.94 -19.62 -15.44
N PHE A 44 11.00 -20.16 -16.66
CA PHE A 44 10.36 -19.53 -17.84
C PHE A 44 8.83 -19.44 -17.67
N GLU A 45 8.16 -20.54 -17.24
CA GLU A 45 6.71 -20.54 -17.02
C GLU A 45 6.31 -19.51 -15.95
N HIS A 46 7.09 -19.38 -14.89
CA HIS A 46 6.84 -18.38 -13.86
C HIS A 46 6.84 -16.94 -14.42
N VAL A 47 7.87 -16.59 -15.19
CA VAL A 47 8.00 -15.26 -15.79
C VAL A 47 6.94 -15.02 -16.85
N PHE A 48 6.66 -16.02 -17.71
CA PHE A 48 5.60 -15.97 -18.71
C PHE A 48 4.24 -15.72 -18.06
N GLY A 49 3.87 -16.53 -17.06
CA GLY A 49 2.58 -16.43 -16.37
C GLY A 49 2.39 -15.12 -15.63
N LYS A 50 3.46 -14.55 -15.05
CA LYS A 50 3.44 -13.25 -14.38
C LYS A 50 3.10 -12.12 -15.35
N ASN A 51 3.68 -12.15 -16.55
CA ASN A 51 3.56 -11.08 -17.55
C ASN A 51 2.33 -11.24 -18.46
N ASN A 52 1.73 -12.44 -18.51
CA ASN A 52 0.64 -12.79 -19.41
C ASN A 52 -0.58 -13.36 -18.67
N ARG A 53 -1.05 -12.68 -17.62
CA ARG A 53 -2.11 -13.18 -16.72
C ARG A 53 -3.42 -13.57 -17.39
N ASP A 54 -3.76 -12.90 -18.51
CA ASP A 54 -4.98 -13.13 -19.27
C ASP A 54 -4.74 -13.92 -20.57
N SER A 55 -3.50 -14.39 -20.83
CA SER A 55 -3.13 -15.04 -22.06
C SER A 55 -3.38 -16.55 -22.00
N VAL A 56 -3.92 -17.07 -23.09
CA VAL A 56 -4.00 -18.52 -23.32
C VAL A 56 -2.59 -19.00 -23.67
N TYR A 57 -2.16 -20.12 -23.11
CA TYR A 57 -0.87 -20.76 -23.39
C TYR A 57 -0.92 -21.43 -24.77
N THR A 58 -0.90 -20.64 -25.86
CA THR A 58 -0.84 -21.14 -27.26
C THR A 58 0.61 -21.23 -27.73
N VAL A 59 0.85 -21.96 -28.77
CA VAL A 59 2.18 -22.09 -29.42
C VAL A 59 2.68 -20.69 -29.84
N GLU A 60 1.81 -19.90 -30.46
CA GLU A 60 2.14 -18.58 -30.97
C GLU A 60 2.55 -17.63 -29.83
N ALA A 61 1.78 -17.58 -28.73
CA ALA A 61 2.08 -16.73 -27.58
C ALA A 61 3.38 -17.13 -26.90
N LEU A 62 3.65 -18.45 -26.81
CA LEU A 62 4.89 -18.96 -26.24
C LEU A 62 6.10 -18.64 -27.13
N ASP A 63 5.98 -18.76 -28.45
CA ASP A 63 7.06 -18.43 -29.38
C ASP A 63 7.35 -16.93 -29.40
N GLU A 64 6.32 -16.06 -29.47
CA GLU A 64 6.48 -14.60 -29.41
C GLU A 64 7.16 -14.17 -28.11
N TYR A 65 6.72 -14.70 -26.99
CA TYR A 65 7.33 -14.36 -25.70
C TYR A 65 8.76 -14.92 -25.56
N MET A 66 9.03 -16.11 -26.08
CA MET A 66 10.38 -16.70 -26.07
C MET A 66 11.39 -15.83 -26.85
N GLU A 67 10.98 -15.25 -27.97
CA GLU A 67 11.84 -14.31 -28.72
C GLU A 67 12.16 -13.05 -27.91
N LEU A 68 11.18 -12.48 -27.21
CA LEU A 68 11.39 -11.35 -26.32
C LEU A 68 12.30 -11.72 -25.13
N PHE A 69 12.06 -12.91 -24.56
CA PHE A 69 12.84 -13.42 -23.44
C PHE A 69 14.32 -13.68 -23.82
N ILE A 70 14.57 -14.22 -25.00
CA ILE A 70 15.93 -14.39 -25.54
C ILE A 70 16.62 -13.03 -25.65
N ASN A 71 15.96 -12.05 -26.29
CA ASN A 71 16.54 -10.71 -26.47
C ASN A 71 16.87 -10.05 -25.11
N PHE A 72 15.99 -10.24 -24.12
CA PHE A 72 16.22 -9.82 -22.74
C PHE A 72 17.46 -10.48 -22.15
N LYS A 73 17.53 -11.82 -22.17
CA LYS A 73 18.65 -12.58 -21.59
C LYS A 73 19.98 -12.33 -22.30
N LEU A 74 19.97 -12.10 -23.62
CA LEU A 74 21.18 -11.73 -24.38
C LEU A 74 21.76 -10.40 -23.88
N LYS A 75 20.92 -9.41 -23.59
CA LYS A 75 21.37 -8.11 -23.05
C LYS A 75 21.91 -8.24 -21.64
N VAL A 76 21.26 -9.04 -20.78
CA VAL A 76 21.76 -9.34 -19.43
C VAL A 76 23.13 -10.02 -19.50
N ARG A 77 23.28 -11.02 -20.35
CA ARG A 77 24.53 -11.73 -20.56
C ARG A 77 25.67 -10.82 -21.01
N GLU A 78 25.36 -9.86 -21.88
CA GLU A 78 26.35 -8.83 -22.29
C GLU A 78 26.75 -7.95 -21.11
N ALA A 79 25.80 -7.50 -20.28
CA ALA A 79 26.09 -6.68 -19.11
C ALA A 79 26.99 -7.42 -18.10
N GLU A 80 26.74 -8.71 -17.86
CA GLU A 80 27.57 -9.56 -17.01
C GLU A 80 28.98 -9.73 -17.62
N ALA A 81 29.08 -10.01 -18.94
CA ALA A 81 30.35 -10.14 -19.63
C ALA A 81 31.21 -8.87 -19.57
N LEU A 82 30.54 -7.69 -19.45
CA LEU A 82 31.20 -6.39 -19.22
C LEU A 82 31.52 -6.16 -17.74
N GLY A 83 31.13 -7.06 -16.83
CA GLY A 83 31.36 -6.97 -15.38
C GLY A 83 30.52 -5.92 -14.67
N MET A 84 29.36 -5.51 -15.25
CA MET A 84 28.48 -4.49 -14.67
C MET A 84 27.87 -4.95 -13.34
N ASP A 85 27.58 -6.25 -13.20
CA ASP A 85 27.11 -6.91 -11.97
C ASP A 85 28.13 -6.85 -10.82
N THR A 86 29.40 -6.66 -11.13
CA THR A 86 30.48 -6.56 -10.14
C THR A 86 30.73 -5.14 -9.62
N ALA A 87 30.09 -4.14 -10.24
CA ALA A 87 30.23 -2.73 -9.87
C ALA A 87 29.67 -2.46 -8.47
N GLU A 88 30.37 -1.66 -7.66
CA GLU A 88 29.93 -1.33 -6.28
C GLU A 88 28.57 -0.61 -6.24
N ALA A 89 28.25 0.20 -7.25
CA ALA A 89 26.95 0.87 -7.35
C ALA A 89 25.82 -0.16 -7.52
N PHE A 90 25.98 -1.09 -8.46
CA PHE A 90 25.07 -2.18 -8.71
C PHE A 90 24.85 -3.05 -7.47
N LYS A 91 25.93 -3.51 -6.84
CA LYS A 91 25.84 -4.34 -5.62
C LYS A 91 25.09 -3.65 -4.50
N LYS A 92 25.34 -2.34 -4.31
CA LYS A 92 24.67 -1.55 -3.29
C LYS A 92 23.17 -1.38 -3.59
N GLU A 93 22.83 -1.15 -4.84
CA GLU A 93 21.46 -0.99 -5.28
C GLU A 93 20.67 -2.29 -5.10
N LEU A 94 21.20 -3.41 -5.63
CA LEU A 94 20.59 -4.72 -5.50
C LEU A 94 20.42 -5.15 -4.04
N ALA A 95 21.45 -4.91 -3.19
CA ALA A 95 21.37 -5.17 -1.75
C ALA A 95 20.28 -4.33 -1.06
N GLY A 96 20.07 -3.10 -1.53
CA GLY A 96 19.00 -2.23 -1.07
C GLY A 96 17.60 -2.82 -1.36
N TYR A 97 17.38 -3.27 -2.58
CA TYR A 97 16.14 -3.96 -2.96
C TYR A 97 15.96 -5.28 -2.19
N ARG A 98 17.02 -6.10 -2.13
CA ARG A 98 17.00 -7.36 -1.40
C ARG A 98 16.57 -7.18 0.05
N THR A 99 17.12 -6.18 0.74
CA THR A 99 16.74 -5.88 2.14
C THR A 99 15.26 -5.56 2.31
N GLN A 100 14.63 -4.91 1.32
CA GLN A 100 13.20 -4.61 1.36
C GLN A 100 12.35 -5.84 1.05
N LEU A 101 12.74 -6.60 0.05
CA LEU A 101 12.03 -7.78 -0.44
C LEU A 101 12.13 -8.98 0.53
N ALA A 102 13.19 -9.08 1.31
CA ALA A 102 13.36 -10.13 2.33
C ALA A 102 12.40 -10.02 3.52
N ARG A 103 11.94 -8.79 3.85
CA ARG A 103 11.13 -8.55 5.06
C ARG A 103 9.87 -9.43 5.19
N PRO A 104 9.08 -9.68 4.13
CA PRO A 104 7.90 -10.55 4.22
C PRO A 104 8.21 -12.01 4.57
N TYR A 105 9.43 -12.47 4.26
CA TYR A 105 9.88 -13.83 4.49
C TYR A 105 10.49 -14.07 5.87
N LEU A 106 10.81 -12.98 6.59
CA LEU A 106 11.41 -13.02 7.94
C LEU A 106 10.33 -12.85 9.04
N VAL A 107 9.15 -13.41 8.82
CA VAL A 107 8.04 -13.41 9.75
C VAL A 107 7.29 -14.75 9.66
N ASP A 108 6.62 -15.13 10.73
CA ASP A 108 5.71 -16.28 10.73
C ASP A 108 4.45 -15.91 9.94
N THR A 109 4.41 -16.31 8.67
CA THR A 109 3.31 -15.98 7.75
C THR A 109 2.03 -16.73 8.09
N GLU A 110 2.13 -17.99 8.53
CA GLU A 110 0.96 -18.78 8.92
C GLU A 110 0.25 -18.14 10.13
N LEU A 111 1.05 -17.75 11.13
CA LEU A 111 0.50 -17.05 12.30
C LEU A 111 -0.01 -15.66 11.92
N LEU A 112 0.65 -14.95 11.01
CA LEU A 112 0.18 -13.65 10.52
C LEU A 112 -1.20 -13.80 9.86
N ASP A 113 -1.37 -14.77 8.98
CA ASP A 113 -2.63 -15.02 8.30
C ASP A 113 -3.74 -15.43 9.28
N ALA A 114 -3.41 -16.27 10.27
CA ALA A 114 -4.33 -16.61 11.34
C ALA A 114 -4.77 -15.37 12.16
N LEU A 115 -3.85 -14.45 12.45
CA LEU A 115 -4.16 -13.20 13.16
C LEU A 115 -4.97 -12.22 12.29
N VAL A 116 -4.83 -12.28 10.97
CA VAL A 116 -5.65 -11.48 10.03
C VAL A 116 -7.08 -12.01 10.00
N VAL A 117 -7.25 -13.35 9.95
CA VAL A 117 -8.59 -13.99 10.05
C VAL A 117 -9.24 -13.67 11.39
N GLU A 118 -8.51 -13.85 12.50
CA GLU A 118 -9.00 -13.49 13.84
C GLU A 118 -9.44 -12.01 13.92
N ALA A 119 -8.64 -11.12 13.36
CA ALA A 119 -8.96 -9.68 13.34
C ALA A 119 -10.23 -9.41 12.52
N PHE A 120 -10.43 -10.10 11.40
CA PHE A 120 -11.66 -10.02 10.61
C PHE A 120 -12.89 -10.51 11.39
N GLU A 121 -12.80 -11.69 12.01
CA GLU A 121 -13.89 -12.23 12.82
C GLU A 121 -14.27 -11.28 13.96
N ARG A 122 -13.26 -10.72 14.65
CA ARG A 122 -13.51 -9.73 15.71
C ARG A 122 -14.02 -8.39 15.21
N LYS A 123 -13.65 -7.98 13.99
CA LYS A 123 -14.23 -6.77 13.34
C LYS A 123 -15.70 -6.93 13.03
N ASN A 124 -16.18 -8.15 12.83
CA ASN A 124 -17.58 -8.48 12.60
C ASN A 124 -18.39 -8.59 13.89
N GLN A 125 -17.77 -8.41 15.05
CA GLN A 125 -18.40 -8.46 16.36
C GLN A 125 -18.06 -7.22 17.18
N GLU A 126 -18.94 -6.88 18.08
CA GLU A 126 -18.73 -5.88 19.11
C GLU A 126 -18.90 -6.51 20.49
N VAL A 127 -18.01 -6.13 21.39
CA VAL A 127 -18.00 -6.58 22.78
C VAL A 127 -18.18 -5.37 23.68
N ARG A 128 -19.07 -5.46 24.69
CA ARG A 128 -19.14 -4.53 25.79
C ARG A 128 -18.53 -5.14 27.03
N ALA A 129 -17.64 -4.41 27.67
CA ALA A 129 -17.00 -4.91 28.88
C ALA A 129 -16.72 -3.79 29.88
N SER A 130 -16.80 -4.15 31.17
CA SER A 130 -16.25 -3.33 32.24
C SER A 130 -14.89 -3.86 32.65
N HIS A 131 -13.97 -2.99 33.12
CA HIS A 131 -12.66 -3.43 33.56
C HIS A 131 -12.23 -2.83 34.91
N ILE A 132 -11.31 -3.52 35.56
CA ILE A 132 -10.54 -3.02 36.71
C ILE A 132 -9.07 -3.09 36.33
N LEU A 133 -8.36 -1.98 36.52
CA LEU A 133 -6.92 -1.86 36.30
C LEU A 133 -6.18 -1.71 37.61
N VAL A 134 -5.13 -2.50 37.81
CA VAL A 134 -4.07 -2.24 38.78
C VAL A 134 -2.83 -1.87 37.98
N SER A 135 -2.47 -0.59 38.02
CA SER A 135 -1.34 -0.05 37.27
C SER A 135 -0.02 -0.63 37.74
N VAL A 136 0.81 -1.04 36.81
CA VAL A 136 2.18 -1.41 37.06
C VAL A 136 3.00 -1.14 35.81
N ASP A 137 4.08 -0.41 35.97
CA ASP A 137 4.97 -0.08 34.87
C ASP A 137 5.52 -1.35 34.21
N ALA A 138 5.76 -1.29 32.91
CA ALA A 138 6.36 -2.41 32.16
C ALA A 138 7.77 -2.76 32.68
N LYS A 139 8.44 -1.81 33.30
CA LYS A 139 9.79 -1.90 33.86
C LYS A 139 9.80 -2.02 35.40
N ALA A 140 8.63 -2.22 36.02
CA ALA A 140 8.52 -2.36 37.47
C ALA A 140 9.35 -3.54 38.01
N SER A 141 9.83 -3.40 39.23
CA SER A 141 10.57 -4.46 39.89
C SER A 141 9.72 -5.72 40.04
N PRO A 142 10.33 -6.94 40.12
CA PRO A 142 9.60 -8.17 40.38
C PRO A 142 8.72 -8.08 41.66
N ALA A 143 9.18 -7.37 42.67
CA ALA A 143 8.43 -7.17 43.94
C ALA A 143 7.17 -6.33 43.71
N ASP A 144 7.27 -5.20 42.96
CA ASP A 144 6.13 -4.36 42.64
C ASP A 144 5.15 -5.08 41.68
N THR A 145 5.66 -5.82 40.71
CA THR A 145 4.87 -6.65 39.82
C THR A 145 4.08 -7.71 40.60
N LEU A 146 4.71 -8.39 41.59
CA LEU A 146 4.04 -9.36 42.43
C LEU A 146 2.99 -8.70 43.35
N LYS A 147 3.28 -7.52 43.88
CA LYS A 147 2.32 -6.74 44.68
C LYS A 147 1.07 -6.38 43.86
N ALA A 148 1.26 -5.90 42.61
CA ALA A 148 0.17 -5.56 41.73
C ALA A 148 -0.64 -6.82 41.31
N TRP A 149 0.06 -7.94 41.05
CA TRP A 149 -0.59 -9.23 40.78
C TRP A 149 -1.47 -9.71 41.95
N ASN A 150 -0.95 -9.70 43.18
CA ASN A 150 -1.72 -10.12 44.36
C ASN A 150 -2.93 -9.22 44.56
N ARG A 151 -2.80 -7.92 44.28
CA ARG A 151 -3.92 -6.97 44.40
C ARG A 151 -5.01 -7.23 43.38
N ILE A 152 -4.67 -7.39 42.10
CA ILE A 152 -5.68 -7.67 41.08
C ILE A 152 -6.38 -9.02 41.32
N GLN A 153 -5.65 -10.04 41.80
CA GLN A 153 -6.23 -11.31 42.20
C GLN A 153 -7.23 -11.18 43.36
N ALA A 154 -6.93 -10.34 44.36
CA ALA A 154 -7.84 -10.06 45.45
C ALA A 154 -9.11 -9.35 44.97
N LEU A 155 -8.99 -8.38 44.05
CA LEU A 155 -10.14 -7.70 43.44
C LEU A 155 -10.98 -8.70 42.61
N ARG A 156 -10.34 -9.59 41.85
CA ARG A 156 -11.01 -10.64 41.08
C ARG A 156 -11.81 -11.56 42.01
N SER A 157 -11.22 -12.02 43.11
CA SER A 157 -11.89 -12.90 44.06
C SER A 157 -13.11 -12.25 44.72
N ARG A 158 -13.13 -10.92 44.95
CA ARG A 158 -14.30 -10.19 45.43
C ARG A 158 -15.46 -10.25 44.43
N VAL A 159 -15.16 -10.00 43.14
CA VAL A 159 -16.15 -10.08 42.06
C VAL A 159 -16.69 -11.50 41.91
N GLU A 160 -15.81 -12.52 41.92
CA GLU A 160 -16.20 -13.93 41.83
C GLU A 160 -17.02 -14.40 43.05
N ALA A 161 -16.83 -13.76 44.21
CA ALA A 161 -17.66 -14.01 45.40
C ALA A 161 -19.06 -13.33 45.31
N GLY A 162 -19.35 -12.61 44.22
CA GLY A 162 -20.66 -12.01 43.96
C GLY A 162 -20.77 -10.51 44.32
N GLU A 163 -19.64 -9.86 44.71
CA GLU A 163 -19.65 -8.39 44.89
C GLU A 163 -19.82 -7.71 43.52
N ASP A 164 -20.64 -6.65 43.48
CA ASP A 164 -20.89 -5.94 42.24
C ASP A 164 -19.61 -5.36 41.63
N PHE A 165 -19.40 -5.53 40.33
CA PHE A 165 -18.17 -5.20 39.61
C PHE A 165 -17.86 -3.69 39.70
N GLU A 166 -18.84 -2.83 39.48
CA GLU A 166 -18.69 -1.37 39.57
C GLU A 166 -18.36 -0.93 40.98
N THR A 167 -19.00 -1.55 41.97
CA THR A 167 -18.72 -1.28 43.41
C THR A 167 -17.27 -1.65 43.74
N VAL A 168 -16.77 -2.79 43.25
CA VAL A 168 -15.36 -3.19 43.43
C VAL A 168 -14.44 -2.22 42.71
N ALA A 169 -14.78 -1.84 41.46
CA ALA A 169 -13.96 -0.91 40.67
C ALA A 169 -13.83 0.46 41.33
N ARG A 170 -14.92 0.99 41.89
CA ARG A 170 -14.93 2.32 42.56
C ARG A 170 -14.41 2.28 44.02
N SER A 171 -14.27 1.10 44.62
CA SER A 171 -13.85 0.98 46.03
C SER A 171 -12.44 1.53 46.26
N LYS A 172 -12.14 1.95 47.49
CA LYS A 172 -10.78 2.36 47.88
C LYS A 172 -9.79 1.24 47.62
N GLY A 173 -8.84 1.47 46.72
CA GLY A 173 -7.89 0.48 46.29
C GLY A 173 -8.46 -0.46 45.17
N GLY A 174 -9.57 -0.11 44.54
CA GLY A 174 -10.14 -0.75 43.36
C GLY A 174 -9.37 -0.45 42.10
N SER A 175 -10.08 0.01 41.05
CA SER A 175 -9.46 0.35 39.79
C SER A 175 -8.61 1.62 39.85
N GLU A 176 -7.47 1.60 39.17
CA GLU A 176 -6.60 2.77 38.99
C GLU A 176 -6.78 3.45 37.63
N ASP A 177 -7.79 3.01 36.83
CA ASP A 177 -8.17 3.73 35.64
C ASP A 177 -8.84 5.05 35.99
N PRO A 178 -8.33 6.20 35.48
CA PRO A 178 -8.92 7.52 35.80
C PRO A 178 -10.39 7.65 35.42
N SER A 179 -10.85 6.92 34.39
CA SER A 179 -12.23 6.97 33.91
C SER A 179 -13.24 6.29 34.83
N VAL A 180 -12.77 5.44 35.77
CA VAL A 180 -13.66 4.68 36.68
C VAL A 180 -14.59 5.58 37.50
N THR A 181 -14.16 6.81 37.80
CA THR A 181 -15.00 7.78 38.55
C THR A 181 -16.24 8.22 37.77
N SER A 182 -16.17 8.26 36.48
CA SER A 182 -17.27 8.64 35.59
C SER A 182 -18.08 7.44 35.09
N ASN A 183 -17.39 6.37 34.62
CA ASN A 183 -18.02 5.24 33.93
C ASN A 183 -18.16 3.94 34.76
N GLY A 184 -17.66 3.91 36.01
CA GLY A 184 -17.70 2.69 36.83
C GLY A 184 -16.86 1.54 36.31
N GLY A 185 -15.99 1.81 35.35
CA GLY A 185 -15.19 0.83 34.66
C GLY A 185 -15.81 0.33 33.34
N ASP A 186 -17.05 0.72 32.99
CA ASP A 186 -17.67 0.36 31.72
C ASP A 186 -17.00 1.11 30.56
N LEU A 187 -16.50 0.34 29.59
CA LEU A 187 -15.81 0.85 28.39
C LEU A 187 -16.74 1.06 27.20
N GLY A 188 -18.04 0.70 27.36
CA GLY A 188 -18.98 0.67 26.24
C GLY A 188 -18.67 -0.44 25.24
N TRP A 189 -19.25 -0.31 24.05
CA TRP A 189 -19.04 -1.22 22.93
C TRP A 189 -17.73 -0.92 22.20
N PHE A 190 -16.98 -1.97 21.87
CA PHE A 190 -15.75 -1.88 21.06
C PHE A 190 -15.53 -3.12 20.19
N THR A 191 -14.69 -2.98 19.19
CA THR A 191 -14.31 -4.05 18.25
C THR A 191 -12.79 -4.17 18.15
N ALA A 192 -12.29 -5.02 17.23
CA ALA A 192 -10.86 -5.23 17.01
C ALA A 192 -10.09 -3.92 16.78
N PHE A 193 -8.85 -3.85 17.25
CA PHE A 193 -7.91 -2.72 17.17
C PHE A 193 -8.27 -1.47 17.99
N GLN A 194 -9.34 -1.49 18.75
CA GLN A 194 -9.69 -0.37 19.65
C GLN A 194 -9.05 -0.50 21.03
N MET A 195 -8.70 -1.72 21.42
CA MET A 195 -7.99 -2.03 22.67
C MET A 195 -6.61 -2.64 22.37
N VAL A 196 -5.71 -2.62 23.35
CA VAL A 196 -4.43 -3.35 23.21
C VAL A 196 -4.69 -4.84 23.11
N TYR A 197 -3.96 -5.54 22.26
CA TYR A 197 -4.27 -6.89 21.84
C TYR A 197 -4.49 -7.92 22.99
N PRO A 198 -3.65 -7.96 24.06
CA PRO A 198 -3.93 -8.88 25.18
C PRO A 198 -5.28 -8.61 25.88
N PHE A 199 -5.68 -7.33 25.97
CA PHE A 199 -6.98 -6.95 26.52
C PHE A 199 -8.13 -7.35 25.57
N GLU A 200 -7.97 -7.08 24.28
CA GLU A 200 -8.90 -7.50 23.23
C GLU A 200 -9.11 -9.01 23.25
N CYS A 201 -8.02 -9.79 23.30
CA CYS A 201 -8.12 -11.26 23.41
C CYS A 201 -8.94 -11.70 24.62
N ALA A 202 -8.72 -11.08 25.77
CA ALA A 202 -9.50 -11.42 26.96
C ALA A 202 -10.98 -11.09 26.81
N ALA A 203 -11.31 -9.94 26.23
CA ALA A 203 -12.68 -9.52 26.02
C ALA A 203 -13.44 -10.44 25.06
N PHE A 204 -12.85 -10.78 23.91
CA PHE A 204 -13.48 -11.63 22.92
C PHE A 204 -13.59 -13.11 23.36
N ASN A 205 -12.64 -13.60 24.18
CA ASN A 205 -12.60 -14.98 24.65
C ASN A 205 -13.32 -15.23 25.99
N THR A 206 -13.90 -14.19 26.62
CA THR A 206 -14.69 -14.32 27.86
C THR A 206 -16.17 -14.34 27.51
N GLU A 207 -16.94 -15.25 28.10
CA GLU A 207 -18.38 -15.33 27.85
C GLU A 207 -19.14 -14.15 28.49
N VAL A 208 -20.32 -13.85 27.93
CA VAL A 208 -21.18 -12.78 28.47
C VAL A 208 -21.65 -13.13 29.88
N GLY A 209 -21.40 -12.23 30.81
CA GLY A 209 -21.68 -12.39 32.25
C GLY A 209 -20.44 -12.81 33.07
N ASP A 210 -19.42 -13.39 32.43
CA ASP A 210 -18.23 -13.91 33.11
C ASP A 210 -17.16 -12.83 33.32
N VAL A 211 -16.24 -13.15 34.25
CA VAL A 211 -15.04 -12.37 34.56
C VAL A 211 -13.82 -13.07 33.96
N SER A 212 -13.01 -12.33 33.24
CA SER A 212 -11.80 -12.87 32.59
C SER A 212 -10.77 -13.35 33.61
N LYS A 213 -9.82 -14.15 33.12
CA LYS A 213 -8.53 -14.32 33.81
C LYS A 213 -7.81 -12.97 33.92
N VAL A 214 -6.85 -12.88 34.85
CA VAL A 214 -6.00 -11.68 34.92
C VAL A 214 -5.18 -11.52 33.66
N VAL A 215 -5.22 -10.34 33.08
CA VAL A 215 -4.56 -9.98 31.81
C VAL A 215 -3.44 -8.99 32.10
N ARG A 216 -2.25 -9.24 31.56
CA ARG A 216 -1.12 -8.29 31.59
C ARG A 216 -1.09 -7.48 30.31
N THR A 217 -1.06 -6.17 30.47
CA THR A 217 -0.81 -5.21 29.37
C THR A 217 0.34 -4.27 29.74
N ARG A 218 0.73 -3.38 28.82
CA ARG A 218 1.72 -2.32 29.12
C ARG A 218 1.29 -1.38 30.25
N PHE A 219 -0.01 -1.28 30.55
CA PHE A 219 -0.56 -0.39 31.56
C PHE A 219 -0.60 -1.02 32.95
N GLY A 220 -0.64 -2.35 33.03
CA GLY A 220 -0.79 -3.04 34.30
C GLY A 220 -1.49 -4.39 34.16
N TYR A 221 -2.09 -4.83 35.27
CA TYR A 221 -2.95 -6.01 35.32
C TYR A 221 -4.42 -5.59 35.25
N HIS A 222 -5.16 -6.31 34.44
CA HIS A 222 -6.59 -6.09 34.23
C HIS A 222 -7.40 -7.34 34.57
N ILE A 223 -8.63 -7.15 35.02
CA ILE A 223 -9.73 -8.10 34.92
C ILE A 223 -10.87 -7.42 34.20
N LEU A 224 -11.59 -8.18 33.38
CA LEU A 224 -12.71 -7.72 32.59
C LEU A 224 -13.96 -8.51 32.95
N LYS A 225 -15.12 -7.84 32.97
CA LYS A 225 -16.45 -8.48 32.97
C LYS A 225 -17.10 -8.16 31.65
N VAL A 226 -17.36 -9.17 30.84
CA VAL A 226 -18.05 -9.00 29.56
C VAL A 226 -19.55 -8.91 29.84
N THR A 227 -20.16 -7.80 29.42
CA THR A 227 -21.58 -7.51 29.67
C THR A 227 -22.46 -7.70 28.44
N GLY A 228 -21.84 -7.76 27.23
CA GLY A 228 -22.58 -8.00 26.01
C GLY A 228 -21.67 -8.35 24.83
N LYS A 229 -22.23 -9.08 23.87
CA LYS A 229 -21.66 -9.34 22.54
C LYS A 229 -22.76 -9.17 21.50
N ARG A 230 -22.44 -8.58 20.36
CA ARG A 230 -23.39 -8.40 19.23
C ARG A 230 -22.65 -8.40 17.90
N LYS A 231 -23.38 -8.56 16.81
CA LYS A 231 -22.85 -8.33 15.45
C LYS A 231 -22.50 -6.85 15.31
N ALA A 232 -21.36 -6.57 14.67
CA ALA A 232 -20.96 -5.19 14.42
C ALA A 232 -21.89 -4.49 13.43
N HIS A 233 -22.09 -3.19 13.64
CA HIS A 233 -23.04 -2.38 12.86
C HIS A 233 -22.48 -1.88 11.52
N GLY A 234 -21.14 -1.97 11.32
CA GLY A 234 -20.48 -1.34 10.19
C GLY A 234 -20.23 0.15 10.43
N GLU A 235 -20.35 0.96 9.39
CA GLU A 235 -20.20 2.41 9.47
C GLU A 235 -21.46 3.12 9.02
N VAL A 236 -21.75 4.26 9.65
CA VAL A 236 -22.88 5.11 9.32
C VAL A 236 -22.42 6.53 9.08
N GLN A 237 -23.07 7.21 8.15
CA GLN A 237 -22.95 8.64 7.94
C GLN A 237 -24.29 9.31 8.23
N VAL A 238 -24.28 10.27 9.13
CA VAL A 238 -25.48 11.05 9.49
C VAL A 238 -25.19 12.56 9.38
N ALA A 239 -26.23 13.32 9.16
CA ALA A 239 -26.25 14.74 9.45
C ALA A 239 -26.94 14.97 10.79
N HIS A 240 -26.48 15.98 11.55
CA HIS A 240 -27.11 16.30 12.82
C HIS A 240 -27.40 17.79 13.03
N ILE A 241 -28.43 18.07 13.79
CA ILE A 241 -28.71 19.41 14.34
C ILE A 241 -28.56 19.31 15.85
N MET A 242 -27.71 20.16 16.45
CA MET A 242 -27.44 20.16 17.88
C MET A 242 -27.93 21.45 18.53
N VAL A 243 -28.64 21.32 19.61
CA VAL A 243 -28.87 22.41 20.58
C VAL A 243 -27.99 22.12 21.79
N ARG A 244 -26.96 22.94 21.96
CA ARG A 244 -25.94 22.75 23.01
C ARG A 244 -26.54 22.96 24.40
N MET A 245 -26.12 22.11 25.30
CA MET A 245 -26.50 22.20 26.72
C MET A 245 -25.40 21.54 27.57
N PRO A 246 -24.85 22.21 28.60
CA PRO A 246 -23.93 21.59 29.51
C PRO A 246 -24.57 20.40 30.24
N SER A 247 -23.76 19.41 30.61
CA SER A 247 -24.24 18.21 31.31
C SER A 247 -24.83 18.51 32.72
N ASP A 248 -24.36 19.58 33.34
CA ASP A 248 -24.75 20.09 34.68
C ASP A 248 -25.76 21.24 34.59
N ALA A 249 -26.39 21.46 33.44
CA ALA A 249 -27.33 22.58 33.26
C ALA A 249 -28.51 22.51 34.22
N PRO A 250 -28.98 23.63 34.74
CA PRO A 250 -30.24 23.73 35.55
C PRO A 250 -31.43 23.26 34.73
N GLN A 251 -32.47 22.79 35.44
CA GLN A 251 -33.63 22.15 34.80
C GLN A 251 -34.42 23.08 33.86
N ASP A 252 -34.42 24.37 34.12
CA ASP A 252 -35.04 25.38 33.25
C ASP A 252 -34.27 25.54 31.92
N GLN A 253 -32.93 25.44 31.95
CA GLN A 253 -32.11 25.44 30.73
C GLN A 253 -32.32 24.12 29.95
N VAL A 254 -32.40 22.99 30.63
CA VAL A 254 -32.74 21.69 29.99
C VAL A 254 -34.06 21.80 29.27
N ALA A 255 -35.12 22.28 29.92
CA ALA A 255 -36.45 22.43 29.33
C ALA A 255 -36.46 23.41 28.13
N ASN A 256 -35.70 24.49 28.22
CA ASN A 256 -35.54 25.44 27.09
C ASN A 256 -34.85 24.78 25.88
N ALA A 257 -33.72 24.09 26.11
CA ALA A 257 -33.00 23.40 25.03
C ALA A 257 -33.85 22.31 24.39
N GLU A 258 -34.60 21.54 25.21
CA GLU A 258 -35.55 20.54 24.75
C GLU A 258 -36.69 21.16 23.93
N GLY A 259 -37.28 22.27 24.39
CA GLY A 259 -38.29 23.00 23.63
C GLY A 259 -37.82 23.47 22.26
N ARG A 260 -36.57 23.98 22.20
CA ARG A 260 -35.92 24.44 20.94
C ARG A 260 -35.71 23.28 19.97
N ILE A 261 -35.17 22.17 20.42
CA ILE A 261 -34.91 21.02 19.53
C ILE A 261 -36.22 20.35 19.09
N GLN A 262 -37.25 20.32 19.94
CA GLN A 262 -38.59 19.83 19.59
C GLN A 262 -39.25 20.69 18.49
N GLU A 263 -39.07 22.02 18.54
CA GLU A 263 -39.56 22.91 17.49
C GLU A 263 -38.83 22.63 16.15
N VAL A 264 -37.51 22.44 16.16
CA VAL A 264 -36.77 22.07 14.95
C VAL A 264 -37.28 20.73 14.39
N LEU A 265 -37.51 19.72 15.25
CA LEU A 265 -38.05 18.43 14.83
C LEU A 265 -39.45 18.57 14.21
N ARG A 266 -40.27 19.46 14.76
CA ARG A 266 -41.61 19.76 14.21
C ARG A 266 -41.49 20.37 12.79
N LEU A 267 -40.56 21.31 12.56
CA LEU A 267 -40.29 21.91 11.26
C LEU A 267 -39.85 20.85 10.23
N LEU A 268 -38.93 19.95 10.63
CA LEU A 268 -38.50 18.84 9.79
C LEU A 268 -39.62 17.91 9.41
N ARG A 269 -40.50 17.56 10.36
CA ARG A 269 -41.68 16.72 10.11
C ARG A 269 -42.71 17.41 9.21
N ASN A 270 -42.73 18.72 9.16
CA ASN A 270 -43.53 19.51 8.23
C ASN A 270 -42.93 19.65 6.85
N GLY A 271 -41.75 19.04 6.59
CA GLY A 271 -41.10 19.00 5.29
C GLY A 271 -40.08 20.14 5.02
N GLU A 272 -39.71 20.90 6.07
CA GLU A 272 -38.65 21.88 5.89
C GLU A 272 -37.25 21.18 5.66
N ASP A 273 -36.41 21.82 4.90
CA ASP A 273 -35.11 21.26 4.50
C ASP A 273 -34.14 21.15 5.68
N PHE A 274 -33.54 19.97 5.83
CA PHE A 274 -32.65 19.65 6.95
C PHE A 274 -31.41 20.53 6.95
N ASP A 275 -30.81 20.75 5.79
CA ASP A 275 -29.56 21.50 5.67
C ASP A 275 -29.79 22.99 5.99
N ALA A 276 -30.91 23.54 5.55
CA ALA A 276 -31.31 24.89 5.89
C ALA A 276 -31.59 25.06 7.39
N LEU A 277 -32.23 24.09 8.04
CA LEU A 277 -32.46 24.08 9.47
C LEU A 277 -31.18 23.86 10.26
N ALA A 278 -30.26 23.02 9.78
CA ALA A 278 -28.95 22.84 10.40
C ALA A 278 -28.14 24.14 10.38
N LEU A 279 -28.09 24.84 9.25
CA LEU A 279 -27.42 26.13 9.12
C LEU A 279 -28.00 27.19 10.09
N LYS A 280 -29.32 27.15 10.28
CA LYS A 280 -30.05 28.18 11.06
C LYS A 280 -30.05 27.93 12.55
N TYR A 281 -30.17 26.67 12.96
CA TYR A 281 -30.47 26.28 14.35
C TYR A 281 -29.39 25.41 15.02
N SER A 282 -28.49 24.78 14.26
CA SER A 282 -27.46 23.94 14.87
C SER A 282 -26.40 24.78 15.55
N GLU A 283 -26.12 24.43 16.80
CA GLU A 283 -25.07 25.04 17.61
C GLU A 283 -23.74 24.25 17.58
N ASP A 284 -23.61 23.31 16.63
CA ASP A 284 -22.32 22.69 16.30
C ASP A 284 -21.61 23.48 15.19
N PRO A 285 -20.59 24.28 15.53
CA PRO A 285 -19.90 25.13 14.55
C PRO A 285 -19.13 24.35 13.49
N SER A 286 -18.82 23.07 13.76
CA SER A 286 -18.02 22.23 12.85
C SER A 286 -18.83 21.71 11.66
N THR A 287 -20.14 21.52 11.85
CA THR A 287 -21.02 20.87 10.87
C THR A 287 -22.20 21.75 10.40
N ALA A 288 -22.66 22.73 11.18
CA ALA A 288 -23.80 23.56 10.84
C ALA A 288 -23.76 24.15 9.44
N ALA A 289 -22.61 24.74 9.03
CA ALA A 289 -22.42 25.31 7.69
C ALA A 289 -22.33 24.28 6.55
N LYS A 290 -22.31 22.99 6.89
CA LYS A 290 -22.27 21.85 5.96
C LYS A 290 -23.54 21.01 6.04
N GLY A 291 -24.67 21.63 6.37
CA GLY A 291 -25.94 20.92 6.54
C GLY A 291 -25.96 19.94 7.73
N GLY A 292 -25.04 20.09 8.70
CA GLY A 292 -24.92 19.17 9.84
C GLY A 292 -24.18 17.86 9.53
N LEU A 293 -23.60 17.69 8.33
CA LEU A 293 -22.97 16.44 7.89
C LEU A 293 -21.73 16.08 8.73
N LEU A 294 -21.76 14.85 9.29
CA LEU A 294 -20.64 14.26 10.01
C LEU A 294 -19.81 13.33 9.10
N PRO A 295 -18.53 13.15 9.40
CA PRO A 295 -17.74 12.08 8.78
C PRO A 295 -18.35 10.70 9.07
N TRP A 296 -18.01 9.70 8.26
CA TRP A 296 -18.32 8.30 8.55
C TRP A 296 -17.78 7.88 9.90
N PHE A 297 -18.59 7.16 10.67
CA PHE A 297 -18.14 6.62 11.95
C PHE A 297 -18.72 5.22 12.20
N GLY A 298 -17.94 4.41 12.91
CA GLY A 298 -18.34 3.11 13.45
C GLY A 298 -18.37 3.16 14.98
N THR A 299 -18.59 2.03 15.60
CA THR A 299 -18.73 1.85 17.05
C THR A 299 -17.57 2.40 17.84
N GLY A 300 -17.87 3.08 18.96
CA GLY A 300 -16.89 3.69 19.88
C GLY A 300 -16.28 5.01 19.39
N LYS A 301 -16.91 5.67 18.40
CA LYS A 301 -16.45 6.96 17.87
C LYS A 301 -17.26 8.13 18.36
N MET A 302 -18.53 7.91 18.69
CA MET A 302 -19.43 8.91 19.24
C MET A 302 -19.86 8.47 20.64
N VAL A 303 -20.55 9.34 21.36
CA VAL A 303 -21.14 8.99 22.67
C VAL A 303 -22.29 8.00 22.45
N GLU A 304 -22.43 7.04 23.38
CA GLU A 304 -23.33 5.89 23.22
C GLU A 304 -24.76 6.27 22.82
N PRO A 305 -25.47 7.23 23.45
CA PRO A 305 -26.83 7.56 23.03
C PRO A 305 -26.94 8.09 21.60
N PHE A 306 -25.90 8.77 21.11
CA PHE A 306 -25.84 9.26 19.74
C PHE A 306 -25.59 8.10 18.75
N GLU A 307 -24.66 7.19 19.08
CA GLU A 307 -24.37 6.01 18.27
C GLU A 307 -25.60 5.10 18.16
N GLU A 308 -26.25 4.78 19.26
CA GLU A 308 -27.46 3.93 19.27
C GLU A 308 -28.55 4.54 18.40
N ALA A 309 -28.80 5.84 18.50
CA ALA A 309 -29.75 6.52 17.66
C ALA A 309 -29.38 6.49 16.17
N ALA A 310 -28.09 6.70 15.85
CA ALA A 310 -27.60 6.69 14.48
C ALA A 310 -27.67 5.31 13.83
N PHE A 311 -27.23 4.27 14.54
CA PHE A 311 -27.30 2.89 14.05
C PHE A 311 -28.73 2.33 13.99
N GLY A 312 -29.65 2.86 14.81
CA GLY A 312 -31.07 2.53 14.82
C GLY A 312 -31.87 3.05 13.61
N LEU A 313 -31.32 4.02 12.84
CA LEU A 313 -31.95 4.49 11.61
C LEU A 313 -31.84 3.41 10.52
N GLU A 314 -32.88 3.19 9.72
CA GLU A 314 -32.93 2.08 8.75
C GLU A 314 -32.78 2.58 7.30
N GLU A 315 -33.58 3.60 6.91
CA GLU A 315 -33.63 4.09 5.54
C GLU A 315 -32.96 5.47 5.40
N VAL A 316 -32.33 5.72 4.26
CA VAL A 316 -31.74 7.04 3.95
C VAL A 316 -32.81 8.12 4.02
N GLY A 317 -32.56 9.14 4.82
CA GLY A 317 -33.53 10.20 5.12
C GLY A 317 -34.28 10.06 6.44
N ASP A 318 -34.21 8.90 7.09
CA ASP A 318 -34.82 8.69 8.41
C ASP A 318 -34.28 9.68 9.44
N LEU A 319 -35.15 10.05 10.38
CA LEU A 319 -34.85 10.97 11.46
C LEU A 319 -34.93 10.29 12.82
N ALA A 320 -33.93 10.48 13.65
CA ALA A 320 -33.94 10.15 15.07
C ALA A 320 -33.84 11.40 15.93
N GLY A 321 -34.52 11.38 17.05
CA GLY A 321 -34.39 12.43 18.07
C GLY A 321 -35.72 12.98 18.60
N PRO A 322 -35.63 13.87 19.59
CA PRO A 322 -34.41 14.42 20.19
C PRO A 322 -33.60 13.40 21.00
N VAL A 323 -32.30 13.28 20.69
CA VAL A 323 -31.35 12.44 21.41
C VAL A 323 -30.58 13.29 22.42
N ARG A 324 -30.66 12.95 23.71
CA ARG A 324 -29.93 13.65 24.75
C ARG A 324 -28.52 13.06 24.93
N THR A 325 -27.53 13.93 24.94
CA THR A 325 -26.13 13.58 25.25
C THR A 325 -25.55 14.56 26.28
N ASN A 326 -24.31 14.36 26.70
CA ASN A 326 -23.59 15.31 27.54
C ASN A 326 -23.28 16.64 26.84
N TYR A 327 -23.46 16.73 25.53
CA TYR A 327 -23.24 17.95 24.73
C TYR A 327 -24.54 18.75 24.51
N GLY A 328 -25.69 18.11 24.67
CA GLY A 328 -26.99 18.72 24.45
C GLY A 328 -28.00 17.76 23.81
N PHE A 329 -28.96 18.34 23.10
CA PHE A 329 -29.95 17.59 22.34
C PHE A 329 -29.61 17.57 20.85
N HIS A 330 -29.84 16.43 20.20
CA HIS A 330 -29.54 16.22 18.79
C HIS A 330 -30.76 15.68 18.04
N ILE A 331 -30.88 16.10 16.78
CA ILE A 331 -31.70 15.40 15.78
C ILE A 331 -30.70 14.85 14.74
N LEU A 332 -30.85 13.59 14.38
CA LEU A 332 -30.02 12.91 13.41
C LEU A 332 -30.84 12.62 12.16
N LYS A 333 -30.23 12.74 10.99
CA LYS A 333 -30.75 12.29 9.71
C LYS A 333 -29.78 11.29 9.09
N LEU A 334 -30.26 10.11 8.70
CA LEU A 334 -29.43 9.13 8.01
C LEU A 334 -29.10 9.63 6.60
N ILE A 335 -27.82 9.66 6.30
CA ILE A 335 -27.29 10.00 4.97
C ILE A 335 -26.93 8.74 4.20
N ASP A 336 -26.20 7.81 4.85
CA ASP A 336 -25.81 6.56 4.22
C ASP A 336 -25.33 5.53 5.26
N LYS A 337 -25.34 4.24 4.91
CA LYS A 337 -24.84 3.12 5.71
C LYS A 337 -23.91 2.26 4.87
N LYS A 338 -22.80 1.80 5.47
CA LYS A 338 -21.91 0.81 4.89
C LYS A 338 -21.94 -0.44 5.73
N GLU A 339 -22.27 -1.53 5.07
CA GLU A 339 -22.10 -2.85 5.65
C GLU A 339 -20.61 -3.17 5.85
N LEU A 340 -20.35 -4.17 6.67
CA LEU A 340 -18.99 -4.66 6.85
C LEU A 340 -18.51 -5.31 5.54
N PRO A 341 -17.31 -4.99 5.08
CA PRO A 341 -16.75 -5.57 3.85
C PRO A 341 -16.50 -7.07 4.02
N SER A 342 -16.43 -7.79 2.90
CA SER A 342 -16.03 -9.19 2.88
C SER A 342 -14.59 -9.37 3.39
N PHE A 343 -14.21 -10.63 3.68
CA PHE A 343 -12.80 -10.92 4.03
C PHE A 343 -11.85 -10.53 2.89
N GLU A 344 -12.21 -10.87 1.67
CA GLU A 344 -11.40 -10.60 0.47
C GLU A 344 -11.15 -9.10 0.29
N ASP A 345 -12.19 -8.26 0.45
CA ASP A 345 -12.07 -6.80 0.32
C ASP A 345 -11.26 -6.17 1.46
N SER A 346 -11.32 -6.76 2.67
CA SER A 346 -10.67 -6.20 3.87
C SER A 346 -9.28 -6.78 4.15
N GLN A 347 -8.92 -7.93 3.59
CA GLN A 347 -7.70 -8.67 3.91
C GLN A 347 -6.43 -7.82 3.82
N ARG A 348 -6.28 -7.05 2.73
CA ARG A 348 -5.11 -6.19 2.52
C ARG A 348 -4.96 -5.11 3.60
N GLU A 349 -6.07 -4.49 3.99
CA GLU A 349 -6.07 -3.46 5.03
C GLU A 349 -5.83 -4.07 6.40
N LEU A 350 -6.48 -5.19 6.71
CA LEU A 350 -6.29 -5.91 7.97
C LEU A 350 -4.86 -6.39 8.14
N THR A 351 -4.25 -6.98 7.11
CA THR A 351 -2.84 -7.38 7.13
C THR A 351 -1.93 -6.19 7.46
N LYS A 352 -2.18 -5.03 6.85
CA LYS A 352 -1.42 -3.80 7.16
C LYS A 352 -1.63 -3.33 8.60
N LYS A 353 -2.85 -3.46 9.16
CA LYS A 353 -3.15 -3.12 10.56
C LYS A 353 -2.48 -4.09 11.52
N VAL A 354 -2.59 -5.41 11.28
CA VAL A 354 -1.96 -6.46 12.09
C VAL A 354 -0.44 -6.26 12.16
N ARG A 355 0.21 -5.97 11.02
CA ARG A 355 1.66 -5.71 10.97
C ARG A 355 2.13 -4.46 11.73
N ARG A 356 1.22 -3.53 12.06
CA ARG A 356 1.53 -2.30 12.81
C ARG A 356 1.07 -2.33 14.25
N ASP A 357 0.28 -3.30 14.60
CA ASP A 357 -0.24 -3.53 15.94
C ASP A 357 0.75 -4.34 16.79
N SER A 358 0.49 -4.44 18.08
CA SER A 358 1.26 -5.28 19.01
C SER A 358 1.24 -6.79 18.66
N ARG A 359 0.32 -7.23 17.79
CA ARG A 359 0.28 -8.57 17.20
C ARG A 359 1.54 -8.89 16.40
N ALA A 360 2.17 -7.91 15.78
CA ALA A 360 3.41 -8.10 15.03
C ALA A 360 4.57 -8.67 15.89
N GLU A 361 4.63 -8.31 17.17
CA GLU A 361 5.64 -8.87 18.08
C GLU A 361 5.41 -10.36 18.34
N ILE A 362 4.17 -10.84 18.25
CA ILE A 362 3.84 -12.24 18.43
C ILE A 362 4.32 -13.06 17.24
N THR A 363 4.08 -12.58 16.00
CA THR A 363 4.55 -13.25 14.79
C THR A 363 6.08 -13.29 14.74
N LYS A 364 6.74 -12.19 15.12
CA LYS A 364 8.19 -12.14 15.21
C LYS A 364 8.74 -13.11 16.27
N THR A 365 8.14 -13.12 17.46
CA THR A 365 8.55 -14.03 18.55
C THR A 365 8.35 -15.49 18.16
N SER A 366 7.23 -15.82 17.51
CA SER A 366 6.95 -17.16 16.98
C SER A 366 7.99 -17.59 15.96
N PHE A 367 8.27 -16.71 14.98
CA PHE A 367 9.26 -16.95 13.94
C PHE A 367 10.65 -17.24 14.53
N VAL A 368 11.13 -16.37 15.42
CA VAL A 368 12.43 -16.56 16.08
C VAL A 368 12.49 -17.87 16.88
N ARG A 369 11.40 -18.26 17.56
CA ARG A 369 11.33 -19.56 18.25
C ARG A 369 11.39 -20.74 17.27
N GLY A 370 10.73 -20.64 16.12
CA GLY A 370 10.82 -21.59 15.03
C GLY A 370 12.26 -21.77 14.56
N LEU A 371 12.96 -20.66 14.29
CA LEU A 371 14.36 -20.65 13.87
C LEU A 371 15.29 -21.21 14.96
N GLN A 372 15.02 -20.93 16.25
CA GLN A 372 15.78 -21.49 17.35
C GLN A 372 15.69 -23.02 17.35
N ALA A 373 14.49 -23.58 17.13
CA ALA A 373 14.28 -25.00 17.05
C ALA A 373 14.93 -25.63 15.81
N GLU A 374 14.76 -24.98 14.64
CA GLU A 374 15.31 -25.44 13.36
C GLU A 374 16.83 -25.50 13.36
N TYR A 375 17.48 -24.45 13.89
CA TYR A 375 18.94 -24.31 13.88
C TYR A 375 19.61 -24.81 15.16
N GLY A 376 18.83 -25.34 16.11
CA GLY A 376 19.35 -25.88 17.39
C GLY A 376 20.05 -24.80 18.24
N ALA A 377 19.56 -23.55 18.19
CA ALA A 377 20.24 -22.42 18.79
C ALA A 377 19.86 -22.26 20.26
N GLU A 378 20.59 -22.87 21.16
CA GLU A 378 20.42 -22.74 22.60
C GLU A 378 21.52 -21.88 23.24
N VAL A 379 21.11 -20.89 24.03
CA VAL A 379 22.05 -20.07 24.81
C VAL A 379 22.54 -20.86 26.04
N SER A 380 23.84 -21.01 26.16
CA SER A 380 24.47 -21.63 27.32
C SER A 380 24.10 -20.91 28.63
N SER A 381 23.30 -21.56 29.48
CA SER A 381 22.85 -21.01 30.76
C SER A 381 24.01 -20.61 31.66
N ARG A 382 25.11 -21.36 31.62
CA ARG A 382 26.36 -21.05 32.35
C ARG A 382 26.99 -19.74 31.86
N ARG A 383 27.04 -19.52 30.52
CA ARG A 383 27.62 -18.31 29.93
C ARG A 383 26.71 -17.09 30.13
N ARG A 384 25.40 -17.28 29.98
CA ARG A 384 24.39 -16.27 30.32
C ARG A 384 24.57 -15.78 31.75
N ALA A 385 24.68 -16.69 32.71
CA ALA A 385 24.91 -16.36 34.12
C ALA A 385 26.25 -15.62 34.36
N ALA A 386 27.30 -15.94 33.61
CA ALA A 386 28.57 -15.25 33.70
C ALA A 386 28.49 -13.81 33.19
N LEU A 387 27.81 -13.60 32.06
CA LEU A 387 27.54 -12.26 31.48
C LEU A 387 26.67 -11.40 32.39
N VAL A 388 25.60 -11.98 32.95
CA VAL A 388 24.72 -11.29 33.92
C VAL A 388 25.51 -10.84 35.13
N ARG A 389 26.39 -11.69 35.69
CA ARG A 389 27.26 -11.30 36.81
C ARG A 389 28.20 -10.14 36.45
N ALA A 390 28.79 -10.18 35.23
CA ALA A 390 29.66 -9.09 34.76
C ALA A 390 28.92 -7.78 34.61
N GLY A 391 27.74 -7.79 34.02
CA GLY A 391 26.93 -6.59 33.78
C GLY A 391 26.20 -6.04 35.00
N SER A 392 26.01 -6.85 36.06
CA SER A 392 25.34 -6.46 37.30
C SER A 392 26.28 -6.37 38.51
N GLY A 393 27.60 -6.46 38.32
CA GLY A 393 28.60 -6.25 39.38
C GLY A 393 28.57 -4.83 39.96
N LEU A 394 29.06 -4.66 41.20
CA LEU A 394 29.06 -3.38 41.89
C LEU A 394 29.80 -2.26 41.11
N ASP A 395 30.84 -2.64 40.36
CA ASP A 395 31.65 -1.73 39.54
C ASP A 395 31.13 -1.56 38.13
N SER A 396 30.01 -2.24 37.77
CA SER A 396 29.47 -2.21 36.44
C SER A 396 28.63 -0.98 36.18
N LEU A 397 28.99 -0.21 35.15
CA LEU A 397 28.23 0.95 34.66
C LEU A 397 27.35 0.61 33.44
N PHE A 398 27.21 -0.68 33.10
CA PHE A 398 26.42 -1.13 31.94
C PHE A 398 24.96 -0.65 32.00
N HIS A 399 24.36 -0.61 33.18
CA HIS A 399 23.02 -0.07 33.40
C HIS A 399 22.88 1.43 33.06
N GLN A 400 23.99 2.17 33.02
CA GLN A 400 24.05 3.59 32.66
C GLN A 400 24.39 3.79 31.15
N GLY A 401 24.45 2.71 30.37
CA GLY A 401 24.78 2.75 28.94
C GLY A 401 26.27 2.68 28.61
N HIS A 402 27.11 2.42 29.62
CA HIS A 402 28.54 2.18 29.39
C HIS A 402 28.79 0.78 28.81
N PRO A 403 29.95 0.55 28.21
CA PRO A 403 30.33 -0.77 27.69
C PRO A 403 30.24 -1.87 28.75
N LEU A 404 29.86 -3.08 28.32
CA LEU A 404 29.91 -4.27 29.15
C LEU A 404 31.39 -4.65 29.38
N THR A 405 31.85 -4.48 30.62
CA THR A 405 33.20 -4.79 31.06
C THR A 405 33.16 -5.84 32.18
N GLY A 406 34.31 -6.30 32.66
CA GLY A 406 34.38 -7.26 33.76
C GLY A 406 34.10 -8.72 33.37
N VAL A 407 33.94 -9.01 32.08
CA VAL A 407 33.89 -10.40 31.58
C VAL A 407 35.29 -10.97 31.61
N LYS A 408 35.45 -12.13 32.27
CA LYS A 408 36.77 -12.79 32.40
C LYS A 408 37.30 -13.15 31.02
N SER A 409 38.59 -12.90 30.76
CA SER A 409 39.23 -13.23 29.47
C SER A 409 39.13 -14.71 29.10
N SER A 410 39.09 -15.62 30.09
CA SER A 410 38.87 -17.05 29.85
C SER A 410 37.47 -17.43 29.37
N GLU A 411 36.50 -16.55 29.52
CA GLU A 411 35.12 -16.74 29.04
C GLU A 411 34.93 -16.24 27.61
N LEU A 412 35.70 -15.23 27.15
CA LEU A 412 35.53 -14.59 25.83
C LEU A 412 35.54 -15.63 24.67
N PRO A 413 36.49 -16.57 24.56
CA PRO A 413 36.52 -17.53 23.45
C PRO A 413 35.48 -18.66 23.57
N ARG A 414 34.66 -18.67 24.64
CA ARG A 414 33.67 -19.73 24.87
C ARG A 414 32.39 -19.49 24.08
N THR A 415 31.88 -20.55 23.47
CA THR A 415 30.61 -20.48 22.72
C THR A 415 29.45 -20.11 23.65
N LEU A 416 28.76 -19.03 23.28
CA LEU A 416 27.52 -18.60 23.93
C LEU A 416 26.32 -19.39 23.41
N PHE A 417 26.20 -19.49 22.10
CA PHE A 417 25.28 -20.32 21.33
C PHE A 417 25.86 -20.64 19.95
N SER A 418 25.21 -21.52 19.21
CA SER A 418 25.54 -21.77 17.79
C SER A 418 24.28 -21.65 16.95
N VAL A 419 24.39 -21.16 15.69
CA VAL A 419 23.34 -21.11 14.69
C VAL A 419 23.77 -21.95 13.50
N ALA A 420 23.02 -22.99 13.17
CA ALA A 420 23.35 -23.92 12.07
C ALA A 420 24.81 -24.43 12.13
N GLY A 421 25.34 -24.69 13.31
CA GLY A 421 26.72 -25.14 13.52
C GLY A 421 27.78 -24.03 13.61
N GLN A 422 27.47 -22.80 13.23
CA GLN A 422 28.37 -21.65 13.41
C GLN A 422 28.33 -21.19 14.87
N ALA A 423 29.47 -21.21 15.55
CA ALA A 423 29.59 -20.79 16.94
C ALA A 423 29.63 -19.24 17.05
N HIS A 424 28.84 -18.71 17.97
CA HIS A 424 28.90 -17.33 18.44
C HIS A 424 29.45 -17.32 19.86
N THR A 425 30.56 -16.62 20.06
CA THR A 425 31.26 -16.64 21.34
C THR A 425 30.75 -15.58 22.31
N VAL A 426 31.15 -15.66 23.55
CA VAL A 426 30.95 -14.59 24.54
C VAL A 426 31.65 -13.32 24.12
N GLY A 427 32.83 -13.40 23.47
CA GLY A 427 33.54 -12.27 22.92
C GLY A 427 32.77 -11.56 21.84
N ASP A 428 32.24 -12.30 20.87
CA ASP A 428 31.40 -11.74 19.79
C ASP A 428 30.19 -11.00 20.34
N PHE A 429 29.54 -11.54 21.37
CA PHE A 429 28.45 -10.84 22.05
C PHE A 429 28.91 -9.55 22.74
N VAL A 430 30.05 -9.58 23.44
CA VAL A 430 30.60 -8.38 24.13
C VAL A 430 30.91 -7.29 23.10
N ASP A 431 31.56 -7.65 22.01
CA ASP A 431 31.86 -6.71 20.93
C ASP A 431 30.60 -6.12 20.30
N TRP A 432 29.60 -7.00 19.99
CA TRP A 432 28.34 -6.59 19.42
C TRP A 432 27.52 -5.66 20.35
N VAL A 433 27.40 -6.00 21.65
CA VAL A 433 26.64 -5.17 22.59
C VAL A 433 27.32 -3.83 22.85
N ASN A 434 28.66 -3.79 22.85
CA ASN A 434 29.42 -2.58 23.05
C ASN A 434 29.41 -1.66 21.83
N ALA A 435 29.29 -2.20 20.61
CA ALA A 435 29.09 -1.45 19.38
C ALA A 435 27.66 -0.95 19.22
N SER A 436 26.69 -1.62 19.86
CA SER A 436 25.28 -1.31 19.78
C SER A 436 24.90 -0.17 20.75
N ARG A 437 23.93 0.68 20.37
CA ARG A 437 23.29 1.58 21.32
C ARG A 437 22.36 0.77 22.21
N VAL A 438 22.76 0.54 23.45
CA VAL A 438 21.96 -0.19 24.44
C VAL A 438 20.70 0.63 24.77
N ARG A 439 19.53 0.00 24.63
CA ARG A 439 18.22 0.58 24.95
C ARG A 439 17.79 0.18 26.36
N ASN A 440 16.69 0.75 26.85
CA ASN A 440 16.08 0.42 28.16
C ASN A 440 17.04 0.59 29.35
N LEU A 441 17.62 1.78 29.49
CA LEU A 441 18.55 2.11 30.57
C LEU A 441 17.95 1.98 31.97
N ASP A 442 16.62 1.99 32.08
CA ASP A 442 15.89 1.92 33.36
C ASP A 442 15.67 0.49 33.87
N LEU A 443 16.05 -0.54 33.10
CA LEU A 443 15.95 -1.92 33.54
C LEU A 443 17.04 -2.26 34.59
N PRO A 444 16.74 -3.17 35.56
CA PRO A 444 17.79 -3.76 36.39
C PRO A 444 18.89 -4.36 35.52
N SER A 445 20.14 -4.22 35.94
CA SER A 445 21.31 -4.61 35.14
C SER A 445 21.25 -6.07 34.69
N ALA A 446 20.76 -6.97 35.52
CA ALA A 446 20.62 -8.39 35.18
C ALA A 446 19.61 -8.61 34.04
N ASP A 447 18.46 -7.95 34.10
CA ASP A 447 17.39 -8.05 33.09
C ASP A 447 17.85 -7.43 31.78
N LYS A 448 18.59 -6.31 31.85
CA LYS A 448 19.19 -5.67 30.69
C LYS A 448 20.18 -6.58 29.96
N VAL A 449 21.09 -7.24 30.67
CA VAL A 449 22.04 -8.18 30.06
C VAL A 449 21.29 -9.36 29.44
N ASN A 450 20.27 -9.90 30.11
CA ASN A 450 19.44 -10.98 29.56
C ASN A 450 18.74 -10.54 28.27
N GLN A 451 18.15 -9.36 28.28
CA GLN A 451 17.48 -8.80 27.09
C GLN A 451 18.46 -8.62 25.91
N GLU A 452 19.69 -8.15 26.16
CA GLU A 452 20.68 -7.98 25.11
C GLU A 452 21.20 -9.34 24.57
N ILE A 453 21.31 -10.35 25.41
CA ILE A 453 21.65 -11.71 24.95
C ILE A 453 20.54 -12.26 24.03
N ASP A 454 19.28 -12.11 24.42
CA ASP A 454 18.15 -12.56 23.61
C ASP A 454 18.06 -11.80 22.29
N ARG A 455 18.32 -10.48 22.32
CA ARG A 455 18.38 -9.65 21.12
C ARG A 455 19.54 -10.02 20.19
N TYR A 456 20.70 -10.38 20.74
CA TYR A 456 21.83 -10.85 19.96
C TYR A 456 21.52 -12.18 19.27
N LEU A 457 20.95 -13.14 20.00
CA LEU A 457 20.52 -14.42 19.45
C LEU A 457 19.49 -14.20 18.31
N GLU A 458 18.48 -13.38 18.53
CA GLU A 458 17.49 -13.02 17.50
C GLU A 458 18.15 -12.42 16.27
N THR A 459 19.08 -11.49 16.47
CA THR A 459 19.80 -10.84 15.37
C THR A 459 20.60 -11.85 14.54
N MET A 460 21.28 -12.77 15.18
CA MET A 460 22.08 -13.79 14.50
C MET A 460 21.21 -14.83 13.78
N LEU A 461 20.08 -15.21 14.37
CA LEU A 461 19.12 -16.12 13.74
C LEU A 461 18.51 -15.50 12.47
N LEU A 462 18.04 -14.27 12.58
CA LEU A 462 17.46 -13.55 11.42
C LEU A 462 18.49 -13.28 10.33
N ALA A 463 19.73 -12.94 10.71
CA ALA A 463 20.80 -12.75 9.75
C ALA A 463 21.18 -14.06 9.03
N HIS A 464 21.18 -15.19 9.74
CA HIS A 464 21.41 -16.49 9.13
C HIS A 464 20.25 -16.86 8.20
N GLU A 465 18.99 -16.75 8.66
CA GLU A 465 17.81 -17.04 7.86
C GLU A 465 17.76 -16.20 6.60
N ASP A 466 18.09 -14.91 6.70
CA ASP A 466 18.17 -14.02 5.55
C ASP A 466 19.11 -14.54 4.45
N THR A 467 20.24 -15.18 4.83
CA THR A 467 21.15 -15.81 3.86
C THR A 467 20.62 -17.10 3.23
N GLN A 468 19.52 -17.65 3.74
CA GLN A 468 18.92 -18.88 3.24
C GLN A 468 17.69 -18.65 2.36
N LEU A 469 17.23 -17.39 2.22
CA LEU A 469 15.95 -17.09 1.58
C LEU A 469 15.89 -17.58 0.14
N GLU A 470 16.93 -17.34 -0.66
CA GLU A 470 16.98 -17.77 -2.06
C GLU A 470 16.95 -19.30 -2.19
N ARG A 471 17.47 -20.03 -1.21
CA ARG A 471 17.46 -21.49 -1.19
C ARG A 471 16.12 -22.06 -0.69
N LYS A 472 15.50 -21.40 0.29
CA LYS A 472 14.25 -21.87 0.92
C LYS A 472 13.00 -21.46 0.14
N HIS A 473 13.04 -20.34 -0.55
CA HIS A 473 11.89 -19.72 -1.21
C HIS A 473 12.21 -19.45 -2.69
N ASN A 474 11.70 -20.32 -3.56
CA ASN A 474 11.96 -20.21 -5.00
C ASN A 474 11.40 -18.91 -5.60
N ASP A 475 10.24 -18.47 -5.12
CA ASP A 475 9.64 -17.18 -5.52
C ASP A 475 10.53 -15.99 -5.13
N PHE A 476 11.21 -16.03 -3.99
CA PHE A 476 12.18 -15.01 -3.59
C PHE A 476 13.43 -15.04 -4.48
N ARG A 477 13.95 -16.23 -4.79
CA ARG A 477 15.08 -16.39 -5.72
C ARG A 477 14.78 -15.78 -7.07
N LEU A 478 13.64 -16.17 -7.67
CA LEU A 478 13.20 -15.64 -8.97
C LEU A 478 12.99 -14.11 -8.95
N LEU A 479 12.42 -13.61 -7.86
CA LEU A 479 12.25 -12.17 -7.68
C LEU A 479 13.60 -11.44 -7.63
N MET A 480 14.59 -12.00 -6.94
CA MET A 480 15.94 -11.42 -6.87
C MET A 480 16.67 -11.46 -8.22
N GLU A 481 16.50 -12.55 -8.99
CA GLU A 481 17.01 -12.66 -10.36
C GLU A 481 16.37 -11.62 -11.28
N GLU A 482 15.03 -11.41 -11.17
CA GLU A 482 14.33 -10.38 -11.93
C GLU A 482 14.87 -8.96 -11.64
N TYR A 483 15.13 -8.65 -10.37
CA TYR A 483 15.74 -7.35 -10.00
C TYR A 483 17.18 -7.22 -10.48
N HIS A 484 17.98 -8.28 -10.35
CA HIS A 484 19.36 -8.34 -10.86
C HIS A 484 19.38 -8.06 -12.37
N ASP A 485 18.64 -8.84 -13.12
CA ASP A 485 18.56 -8.74 -14.57
C ASP A 485 17.97 -7.40 -15.03
N GLY A 486 16.95 -6.91 -14.32
CA GLY A 486 16.29 -5.65 -14.63
C GLY A 486 17.22 -4.43 -14.49
N ILE A 487 18.03 -4.37 -13.44
CA ILE A 487 19.00 -3.28 -13.25
C ILE A 487 20.04 -3.32 -14.37
N LEU A 488 20.59 -4.49 -14.68
CA LEU A 488 21.58 -4.67 -15.74
C LEU A 488 21.02 -4.28 -17.11
N LEU A 489 19.83 -4.77 -17.42
CA LEU A 489 19.13 -4.45 -18.67
C LEU A 489 18.93 -2.93 -18.83
N PHE A 490 18.41 -2.27 -17.78
CA PHE A 490 18.15 -0.83 -17.82
C PHE A 490 19.43 -0.04 -18.08
N GLU A 491 20.48 -0.31 -17.31
CA GLU A 491 21.74 0.42 -17.40
C GLU A 491 22.45 0.22 -18.75
N LEU A 492 22.50 -1.01 -19.24
CA LEU A 492 23.16 -1.30 -20.53
C LEU A 492 22.33 -0.78 -21.71
N THR A 493 20.99 -0.86 -21.64
CA THR A 493 20.12 -0.28 -22.67
C THR A 493 20.19 1.23 -22.69
N ASP A 494 20.30 1.89 -21.55
CA ASP A 494 20.53 3.34 -21.51
C ASP A 494 21.83 3.73 -22.20
N GLN A 495 22.91 2.99 -21.94
CA GLN A 495 24.21 3.26 -22.52
C GLN A 495 24.23 3.02 -24.04
N ASN A 496 23.68 1.90 -24.51
CA ASN A 496 23.80 1.48 -25.91
C ASN A 496 22.72 2.04 -26.82
N VAL A 497 21.55 2.39 -26.27
CA VAL A 497 20.38 2.82 -27.04
C VAL A 497 19.93 4.21 -26.67
N TRP A 498 19.40 4.42 -25.46
CA TRP A 498 18.68 5.67 -25.14
C TRP A 498 19.59 6.88 -25.04
N SER A 499 20.61 6.82 -24.19
CA SER A 499 21.61 7.89 -24.07
C SER A 499 22.44 8.05 -25.33
N ARG A 500 22.74 6.94 -26.04
CA ARG A 500 23.48 6.98 -27.30
C ARG A 500 22.70 7.70 -28.40
N ALA A 501 21.41 7.40 -28.60
CA ALA A 501 20.59 8.06 -29.62
C ALA A 501 20.47 9.58 -29.44
N VAL A 502 20.56 10.05 -28.19
CA VAL A 502 20.52 11.49 -27.89
C VAL A 502 21.90 12.17 -28.07
N LYS A 503 22.99 11.46 -27.73
CA LYS A 503 24.35 12.00 -27.75
C LYS A 503 25.02 11.88 -29.11
N ASP A 504 24.72 10.85 -29.87
CA ASP A 504 25.25 10.60 -31.21
C ASP A 504 24.53 11.43 -32.26
N THR A 505 24.83 12.73 -32.30
CA THR A 505 24.19 13.65 -33.25
C THR A 505 24.55 13.34 -34.71
N ALA A 506 25.72 12.79 -34.97
CA ALA A 506 26.16 12.42 -36.34
C ALA A 506 25.37 11.20 -36.82
N GLY A 507 25.23 10.18 -35.98
CA GLY A 507 24.42 8.99 -36.29
C GLY A 507 22.95 9.34 -36.48
N LEU A 508 22.37 10.20 -35.66
CA LEU A 508 20.99 10.66 -35.79
C LEU A 508 20.75 11.41 -37.10
N VAL A 509 21.68 12.29 -37.51
CA VAL A 509 21.58 13.01 -38.80
C VAL A 509 21.65 12.01 -39.95
N ALA A 510 22.62 11.10 -39.95
CA ALA A 510 22.76 10.08 -41.01
C ALA A 510 21.54 9.16 -41.09
N TYR A 511 20.98 8.77 -39.96
CA TYR A 511 19.75 7.97 -39.89
C TYR A 511 18.57 8.70 -40.51
N HIS A 512 18.35 9.96 -40.11
CA HIS A 512 17.28 10.79 -40.63
C HIS A 512 17.42 10.99 -42.16
N GLU A 513 18.64 11.28 -42.66
CA GLU A 513 18.90 11.45 -44.10
C GLU A 513 18.66 10.17 -44.92
N ALA A 514 18.92 8.99 -44.30
CA ALA A 514 18.66 7.71 -44.94
C ALA A 514 17.18 7.26 -44.95
N HIS A 515 16.36 7.86 -44.08
CA HIS A 515 14.96 7.48 -43.85
C HIS A 515 14.00 8.68 -43.98
N LEU A 516 14.28 9.60 -44.92
CA LEU A 516 13.47 10.80 -45.14
C LEU A 516 11.98 10.48 -45.42
N ASP A 517 11.68 9.35 -46.03
CA ASP A 517 10.33 8.92 -46.34
C ASP A 517 9.50 8.57 -45.07
N ASP A 518 10.14 8.28 -43.96
CA ASP A 518 9.51 8.01 -42.66
C ASP A 518 9.12 9.30 -41.93
N PHE A 519 9.69 10.43 -42.33
CA PHE A 519 9.56 11.73 -41.68
C PHE A 519 8.93 12.76 -42.61
N MET A 520 7.79 12.44 -43.19
CA MET A 520 7.12 13.31 -44.14
C MET A 520 6.11 14.25 -43.45
N TRP A 521 6.01 15.47 -43.95
CA TRP A 521 4.84 16.28 -43.77
C TRP A 521 3.74 15.75 -44.69
N ASP A 522 2.53 15.67 -44.22
CA ASP A 522 1.34 15.48 -45.04
C ASP A 522 1.09 16.72 -45.93
N ASP A 523 0.09 16.63 -46.80
CA ASP A 523 -0.39 17.82 -47.49
C ASP A 523 -0.68 18.96 -46.53
N ARG A 524 -0.17 20.17 -46.83
CA ARG A 524 -0.34 21.34 -45.99
C ARG A 524 -0.89 22.52 -46.79
N LEU A 525 -1.68 23.33 -46.11
CA LEU A 525 -2.11 24.61 -46.64
C LEU A 525 -1.41 25.76 -45.92
N ASP A 526 -0.76 26.65 -46.67
CA ASP A 526 -0.39 27.99 -46.16
C ASP A 526 -1.66 28.85 -46.18
N VAL A 527 -2.19 29.11 -45.01
CA VAL A 527 -3.43 29.88 -44.87
C VAL A 527 -3.26 31.13 -44.02
N ALA A 528 -4.07 32.11 -44.31
CA ALA A 528 -4.35 33.20 -43.39
C ALA A 528 -5.84 33.18 -43.02
N ILE A 529 -6.10 32.99 -41.72
CA ILE A 529 -7.44 32.89 -41.15
C ILE A 529 -7.78 34.22 -40.50
N TYR A 530 -8.84 34.85 -40.93
CA TYR A 530 -9.31 36.14 -40.44
C TYR A 530 -10.66 35.95 -39.74
N THR A 531 -10.71 36.09 -38.44
CA THR A 531 -11.94 36.08 -37.65
C THR A 531 -12.46 37.48 -37.55
N CYS A 532 -13.56 37.76 -38.21
CA CYS A 532 -14.21 39.07 -38.26
C CYS A 532 -15.43 39.09 -37.33
N GLU A 533 -15.56 40.13 -36.52
CA GLU A 533 -16.68 40.30 -35.59
C GLU A 533 -18.05 40.33 -36.28
N ASP A 534 -18.08 40.91 -37.50
CA ASP A 534 -19.30 41.06 -38.30
C ASP A 534 -19.01 41.07 -39.83
N ALA A 535 -20.07 41.05 -40.61
CA ALA A 535 -20.00 41.04 -42.09
C ALA A 535 -19.38 42.34 -42.67
N ASP A 536 -19.48 43.50 -41.98
CA ASP A 536 -18.88 44.74 -42.45
C ASP A 536 -17.36 44.72 -42.32
N ILE A 537 -16.85 44.15 -41.22
CA ILE A 537 -15.40 43.91 -41.05
C ILE A 537 -14.92 42.91 -42.09
N ALA A 538 -15.65 41.82 -42.33
CA ALA A 538 -15.30 40.84 -43.35
C ALA A 538 -15.24 41.48 -44.77
N LYS A 539 -16.15 42.39 -45.08
CA LYS A 539 -16.14 43.15 -46.33
C LYS A 539 -14.91 44.03 -46.47
N LYS A 540 -14.48 44.68 -45.36
CA LYS A 540 -13.25 45.50 -45.34
C LYS A 540 -12.02 44.63 -45.57
N VAL A 541 -11.93 43.49 -44.91
CA VAL A 541 -10.83 42.53 -45.06
C VAL A 541 -10.76 42.02 -46.49
N ARG A 542 -11.88 41.57 -47.09
CA ARG A 542 -11.92 41.15 -48.50
C ARG A 542 -11.44 42.25 -49.46
N LYS A 543 -11.83 43.50 -49.17
CA LYS A 543 -11.39 44.66 -49.99
C LYS A 543 -9.88 44.92 -49.86
N ALA A 544 -9.32 44.79 -48.63
CA ALA A 544 -7.89 44.93 -48.36
C ALA A 544 -7.11 43.84 -49.09
N LEU A 545 -7.51 42.55 -48.94
CA LEU A 545 -6.90 41.44 -49.64
C LEU A 545 -6.85 41.60 -51.15
N ARG A 546 -7.95 42.13 -51.76
CA ARG A 546 -8.02 42.38 -53.20
C ARG A 546 -7.22 43.57 -53.71
N LYS A 547 -6.95 44.57 -52.84
CA LYS A 547 -6.31 45.81 -53.24
C LYS A 547 -4.78 45.77 -53.07
N SER A 548 -4.33 45.43 -51.93
CA SER A 548 -2.92 45.51 -51.53
C SER A 548 -2.35 44.24 -50.92
N GLY A 549 -3.21 43.28 -50.56
CA GLY A 549 -2.83 42.13 -49.75
C GLY A 549 -2.47 42.43 -48.30
N ASP A 550 -2.44 43.73 -47.91
CA ASP A 550 -2.05 44.16 -46.57
C ASP A 550 -3.27 44.34 -45.65
N VAL A 551 -3.60 43.24 -44.96
CA VAL A 551 -4.65 43.23 -43.94
C VAL A 551 -4.10 43.73 -42.60
N GLU A 552 -2.79 43.70 -42.38
CA GLU A 552 -2.17 44.08 -41.12
C GLU A 552 -2.34 45.59 -40.84
N THR A 553 -2.26 46.45 -41.87
CA THR A 553 -2.56 47.85 -41.72
C THR A 553 -4.01 48.07 -41.31
N LEU A 554 -4.98 47.38 -41.96
CA LEU A 554 -6.38 47.41 -41.58
C LEU A 554 -6.60 46.92 -40.14
N ARG A 555 -5.90 45.86 -39.73
CA ARG A 555 -5.98 45.32 -38.37
C ARG A 555 -5.51 46.34 -37.34
N ARG A 556 -4.39 47.03 -37.58
CA ARG A 556 -3.88 48.08 -36.68
C ARG A 556 -4.84 49.25 -36.55
N GLU A 557 -5.46 49.69 -37.64
CA GLU A 557 -6.47 50.74 -37.62
C GLU A 557 -7.69 50.31 -36.76
N LEU A 558 -8.17 49.10 -36.94
CA LEU A 558 -9.33 48.58 -36.21
C LEU A 558 -9.07 48.32 -34.73
N ILE A 559 -7.89 47.83 -34.37
CA ILE A 559 -7.54 47.55 -32.98
C ILE A 559 -7.59 48.80 -32.10
N SER A 560 -7.28 49.99 -32.65
CA SER A 560 -7.30 51.21 -31.87
C SER A 560 -8.73 51.61 -31.41
N GLU A 561 -9.76 51.25 -32.17
CA GLU A 561 -11.15 51.57 -31.87
C GLU A 561 -11.97 50.36 -31.36
N ARG A 562 -11.69 49.18 -31.90
CA ARG A 562 -12.41 47.92 -31.62
C ARG A 562 -11.41 46.74 -31.54
N PRO A 563 -10.80 46.49 -30.35
CA PRO A 563 -9.70 45.54 -30.21
C PRO A 563 -9.98 44.11 -30.67
N LEU A 564 -11.25 43.68 -30.63
CA LEU A 564 -11.68 42.33 -31.01
C LEU A 564 -12.33 42.24 -32.40
N ALA A 565 -12.41 43.35 -33.14
CA ALA A 565 -13.11 43.41 -34.44
C ALA A 565 -12.47 42.48 -35.49
N LEU A 566 -11.15 42.26 -35.43
CA LEU A 566 -10.41 41.44 -36.38
C LEU A 566 -9.26 40.70 -35.70
N ARG A 567 -9.33 39.39 -35.70
CA ARG A 567 -8.21 38.50 -35.37
C ARG A 567 -7.66 37.90 -36.65
N ALA A 568 -6.34 37.84 -36.78
CA ALA A 568 -5.66 37.18 -37.89
C ALA A 568 -4.69 36.15 -37.35
N GLU A 569 -4.73 34.97 -37.94
CA GLU A 569 -3.84 33.84 -37.69
C GLU A 569 -3.27 33.39 -39.04
N THR A 570 -1.97 33.13 -39.11
CA THR A 570 -1.32 32.66 -40.33
C THR A 570 -0.45 31.49 -40.02
N GLY A 571 -0.45 30.47 -40.86
CA GLY A 571 0.37 29.28 -40.64
C GLY A 571 0.25 28.27 -41.75
N LEU A 572 1.14 27.28 -41.66
CA LEU A 572 1.06 26.04 -42.42
C LEU A 572 0.32 25.03 -41.56
N PHE A 573 -0.76 24.47 -42.05
CA PHE A 573 -1.56 23.50 -41.32
C PHE A 573 -1.74 22.24 -42.16
N SER A 574 -1.52 21.09 -41.54
CA SER A 574 -1.94 19.77 -42.02
C SER A 574 -3.43 19.55 -41.67
N GLN A 575 -4.05 18.56 -42.30
CA GLN A 575 -5.43 18.19 -42.00
C GLN A 575 -5.53 17.69 -40.55
N GLY A 576 -6.52 18.17 -39.79
CA GLY A 576 -6.74 17.86 -38.36
C GLY A 576 -6.07 18.83 -37.38
N GLU A 577 -5.19 19.76 -37.84
CA GLU A 577 -4.50 20.71 -36.97
C GLU A 577 -5.31 21.99 -36.69
N ASN A 578 -6.14 22.41 -37.65
CA ASN A 578 -6.97 23.60 -37.52
C ASN A 578 -8.30 23.44 -38.24
N ALA A 579 -9.41 23.57 -37.52
CA ALA A 579 -10.76 23.37 -38.04
C ALA A 579 -11.12 24.23 -39.25
N TRP A 580 -10.52 25.44 -39.37
CA TRP A 580 -10.76 26.35 -40.50
C TRP A 580 -9.91 25.97 -41.71
N ALA A 581 -8.67 25.53 -41.48
CA ALA A 581 -7.84 24.97 -42.54
C ALA A 581 -8.46 23.67 -43.07
N ASP A 582 -9.05 22.82 -42.22
CA ASP A 582 -9.74 21.60 -42.64
C ASP A 582 -10.93 21.88 -43.54
N ARG A 583 -11.69 22.95 -43.28
CA ARG A 583 -12.76 23.40 -44.19
C ARG A 583 -12.22 23.85 -45.52
N ALA A 584 -11.04 24.49 -45.56
CA ALA A 584 -10.40 24.89 -46.81
C ALA A 584 -9.88 23.64 -47.58
N PHE A 585 -9.31 22.63 -46.88
CA PHE A 585 -8.96 21.36 -47.49
C PHE A 585 -10.18 20.70 -48.11
N ALA A 586 -11.29 20.58 -47.41
CA ALA A 586 -12.51 19.97 -47.92
C ALA A 586 -13.05 20.73 -49.13
N ALA A 587 -13.06 22.08 -49.09
CA ALA A 587 -13.55 22.93 -50.13
C ALA A 587 -12.65 22.93 -51.40
N LEU A 588 -11.35 22.72 -51.23
CA LEU A 588 -10.44 22.47 -52.36
C LEU A 588 -10.68 21.10 -53.00
N ALA A 589 -10.86 20.08 -52.18
CA ALA A 589 -11.05 18.68 -52.63
C ALA A 589 -12.37 18.47 -53.39
N ASP A 590 -13.46 19.13 -52.97
CA ASP A 590 -14.77 19.05 -53.62
C ASP A 590 -14.95 20.11 -54.76
N GLY A 591 -13.95 20.97 -54.97
CA GLY A 591 -13.96 21.99 -55.97
C GLY A 591 -14.84 23.23 -55.69
N SER A 592 -15.39 23.34 -54.50
CA SER A 592 -16.21 24.46 -54.10
C SER A 592 -15.38 25.78 -53.85
N LEU A 593 -14.10 25.59 -53.49
CA LEU A 593 -13.16 26.70 -53.39
C LEU A 593 -12.36 26.89 -54.66
N THR A 594 -12.68 27.89 -55.42
CA THR A 594 -12.01 28.22 -56.70
C THR A 594 -11.37 29.62 -56.63
N ALA A 595 -10.30 29.78 -57.44
CA ALA A 595 -9.64 31.09 -57.52
C ALA A 595 -10.52 32.15 -58.11
N ASP A 596 -10.55 33.34 -57.54
CA ASP A 596 -11.24 34.49 -58.12
C ASP A 596 -10.49 35.03 -59.37
N LYS A 597 -11.06 36.08 -60.00
CA LYS A 597 -10.47 36.68 -61.23
C LYS A 597 -9.03 37.20 -61.03
N LYS A 598 -8.53 37.28 -59.78
CA LYS A 598 -7.17 37.70 -59.43
C LYS A 598 -6.32 36.53 -58.95
N GLY A 599 -6.83 35.30 -59.02
CA GLY A 599 -6.11 34.11 -58.57
C GLY A 599 -6.17 33.86 -57.10
N MET A 600 -7.00 34.59 -56.32
CA MET A 600 -7.07 34.44 -54.85
C MET A 600 -8.08 33.35 -54.47
N LEU A 601 -7.64 32.35 -53.67
CA LEU A 601 -8.49 31.36 -53.04
C LEU A 601 -8.94 31.88 -51.66
N LEU A 602 -10.24 32.15 -51.51
CA LEU A 602 -10.80 32.69 -50.27
C LEU A 602 -12.10 31.98 -49.90
N LEU A 603 -12.07 31.21 -48.86
CA LEU A 603 -13.24 30.57 -48.27
C LEU A 603 -13.86 31.49 -47.24
N GLU A 604 -15.18 31.67 -47.30
CA GLU A 604 -15.96 32.38 -46.32
C GLU A 604 -16.89 31.39 -45.58
N THR A 605 -16.86 31.43 -44.26
CA THR A 605 -17.68 30.58 -43.43
C THR A 605 -18.13 31.37 -42.19
N SER A 606 -19.10 30.87 -41.44
CA SER A 606 -19.60 31.49 -40.23
C SER A 606 -19.75 30.40 -39.12
N GLU A 607 -19.52 30.80 -37.90
CA GLU A 607 -19.71 29.96 -36.72
C GLU A 607 -20.75 30.66 -35.85
N GLY A 608 -22.00 30.31 -35.94
CA GLY A 608 -23.10 30.78 -35.12
C GLY A 608 -23.07 32.27 -34.70
N GLY A 609 -24.06 33.08 -35.04
CA GLY A 609 -24.07 34.48 -34.69
C GLY A 609 -23.57 35.43 -35.81
N SER A 610 -23.00 36.61 -35.47
CA SER A 610 -22.56 37.63 -36.41
C SER A 610 -21.14 37.46 -36.95
N GLN A 611 -20.34 36.55 -36.38
CA GLN A 611 -18.94 36.33 -36.77
C GLN A 611 -18.80 35.72 -38.15
N VAL A 612 -17.88 36.26 -38.92
CA VAL A 612 -17.53 35.77 -40.25
C VAL A 612 -16.05 35.39 -40.28
N ILE A 613 -15.76 34.16 -40.70
CA ILE A 613 -14.41 33.67 -40.85
C ILE A 613 -14.02 33.67 -42.34
N LEU A 614 -12.89 34.27 -42.63
CA LEU A 614 -12.32 34.29 -43.98
C LEU A 614 -11.01 33.48 -43.94
N VAL A 615 -10.93 32.43 -44.74
CA VAL A 615 -9.71 31.62 -44.88
C VAL A 615 -9.12 31.87 -46.27
N GLN A 616 -8.02 32.58 -46.32
CA GLN A 616 -7.26 32.78 -47.55
C GLN A 616 -6.24 31.63 -47.67
N VAL A 617 -6.36 30.82 -48.69
CA VAL A 617 -5.33 29.85 -49.05
C VAL A 617 -4.30 30.55 -49.93
N LYS A 618 -3.07 30.63 -49.44
CA LYS A 618 -1.94 31.23 -50.13
C LYS A 618 -1.21 30.24 -51.02
N ALA A 619 -1.02 29.03 -50.52
CA ALA A 619 -0.41 27.94 -51.25
C ALA A 619 -0.91 26.57 -50.72
N GLN A 620 -0.92 25.60 -51.62
CA GLN A 620 -1.04 24.16 -51.27
C GLN A 620 0.35 23.55 -51.44
N MET A 621 0.81 22.88 -50.37
CA MET A 621 2.11 22.25 -50.34
C MET A 621 1.92 20.73 -50.33
N ALA A 622 2.50 20.07 -51.32
CA ALA A 622 2.58 18.60 -51.34
C ALA A 622 3.44 18.08 -50.17
N PRO A 623 3.32 16.82 -49.84
CA PRO A 623 4.18 16.15 -48.85
C PRO A 623 5.64 16.40 -49.13
N THR A 624 6.37 16.79 -48.08
CA THR A 624 7.81 17.06 -48.11
C THR A 624 8.46 16.47 -46.90
N PRO A 625 9.72 16.04 -46.96
CA PRO A 625 10.47 15.61 -45.80
C PRO A 625 10.55 16.71 -44.75
N LYS A 626 10.33 16.34 -43.49
CA LYS A 626 10.57 17.23 -42.35
C LYS A 626 12.06 17.41 -42.14
N ALA A 627 12.49 18.61 -41.86
CA ALA A 627 13.84 18.83 -41.36
C ALA A 627 14.01 18.15 -39.99
N LEU A 628 15.24 17.71 -39.65
CA LEU A 628 15.48 17.00 -38.41
C LEU A 628 15.00 17.78 -37.17
N ASP A 629 15.12 19.11 -37.16
CA ASP A 629 14.66 19.94 -36.05
C ASP A 629 13.12 19.96 -35.93
N GLU A 630 12.40 19.72 -37.02
CA GLU A 630 10.94 19.66 -37.06
C GLU A 630 10.39 18.31 -36.56
N CYS A 631 11.18 17.23 -36.66
CA CYS A 631 10.78 15.87 -36.24
C CYS A 631 11.75 15.22 -35.26
N ARG A 632 12.61 16.01 -34.58
CA ARG A 632 13.72 15.49 -33.76
C ARG A 632 13.29 14.43 -32.75
N GLY A 633 12.15 14.59 -32.08
CA GLY A 633 11.64 13.57 -31.15
C GLY A 633 11.28 12.24 -31.83
N GLN A 634 10.65 12.31 -33.00
CA GLN A 634 10.28 11.13 -33.80
C GLN A 634 11.55 10.46 -34.35
N ALA A 635 12.50 11.25 -34.85
CA ALA A 635 13.77 10.73 -35.36
C ALA A 635 14.61 10.05 -34.27
N ILE A 636 14.65 10.61 -33.04
CA ILE A 636 15.34 9.99 -31.91
C ILE A 636 14.67 8.64 -31.56
N ALA A 637 13.35 8.55 -31.49
CA ALA A 637 12.65 7.31 -31.18
C ALA A 637 12.93 6.24 -32.25
N ALA A 638 12.81 6.57 -33.52
CA ALA A 638 13.09 5.64 -34.61
C ALA A 638 14.57 5.23 -34.64
N TYR A 639 15.48 6.13 -34.31
CA TYR A 639 16.91 5.82 -34.20
C TYR A 639 17.22 4.93 -33.00
N GLN A 640 16.49 5.06 -31.88
CA GLN A 640 16.58 4.13 -30.75
C GLN A 640 16.18 2.71 -31.16
N ASP A 641 15.06 2.56 -31.86
CA ASP A 641 14.61 1.27 -32.38
C ASP A 641 15.67 0.65 -33.34
N HIS A 642 16.24 1.44 -34.22
CA HIS A 642 17.31 1.01 -35.12
C HIS A 642 18.56 0.53 -34.37
N LEU A 643 19.01 1.32 -33.37
CA LEU A 643 20.17 0.95 -32.54
C LEU A 643 19.90 -0.33 -31.75
N GLU A 644 18.70 -0.49 -31.22
CA GLU A 644 18.32 -1.68 -30.46
C GLU A 644 18.29 -2.93 -31.34
N GLN A 645 17.68 -2.85 -32.54
CA GLN A 645 17.64 -3.96 -33.48
C GLN A 645 19.05 -4.38 -33.92
N ALA A 646 19.88 -3.43 -34.32
CA ALA A 646 21.26 -3.70 -34.73
C ALA A 646 22.08 -4.35 -33.58
N TRP A 647 21.86 -3.86 -32.35
CA TRP A 647 22.54 -4.42 -31.19
C TRP A 647 22.04 -5.84 -30.84
N ILE A 648 20.73 -6.12 -30.93
CA ILE A 648 20.20 -7.46 -30.74
C ILE A 648 20.78 -8.44 -31.79
N GLU A 649 20.90 -8.05 -33.06
CA GLU A 649 21.53 -8.85 -34.10
C GLU A 649 22.98 -9.17 -33.77
N GLU A 650 23.74 -8.18 -33.29
CA GLU A 650 25.12 -8.36 -32.83
C GLU A 650 25.19 -9.37 -31.67
N LEU A 651 24.32 -9.22 -30.68
CA LEU A 651 24.28 -10.10 -29.50
C LEU A 651 23.91 -11.55 -29.89
N ARG A 652 22.97 -11.74 -30.82
CA ARG A 652 22.59 -13.07 -31.32
C ARG A 652 23.74 -13.77 -32.05
N LEU A 653 24.60 -13.03 -32.73
CA LEU A 653 25.80 -13.55 -33.34
C LEU A 653 26.89 -13.88 -32.30
N LYS A 654 27.00 -13.06 -31.25
CA LYS A 654 28.01 -13.21 -30.19
C LYS A 654 27.66 -14.35 -29.22
N TYR A 655 26.40 -14.54 -28.90
CA TYR A 655 25.90 -15.51 -27.93
C TYR A 655 25.02 -16.55 -28.59
N PRO A 656 25.54 -17.75 -28.87
CA PRO A 656 24.71 -18.83 -29.42
C PRO A 656 23.65 -19.23 -28.38
N HIS A 657 22.45 -19.50 -28.87
CA HIS A 657 21.32 -19.93 -28.04
C HIS A 657 20.59 -21.08 -28.69
N ASP A 658 20.01 -21.94 -27.86
CA ASP A 658 19.24 -23.12 -28.31
C ASP A 658 17.96 -23.25 -27.49
N ILE A 659 16.85 -23.46 -28.17
CA ILE A 659 15.51 -23.56 -27.58
C ILE A 659 15.05 -25.04 -27.62
N ASN A 660 14.74 -25.59 -26.47
CA ASN A 660 14.06 -26.88 -26.36
C ASN A 660 12.54 -26.68 -26.59
N ARG A 661 12.16 -26.72 -27.88
CA ARG A 661 10.74 -26.50 -28.29
C ARG A 661 9.81 -27.59 -27.78
N GLU A 662 10.27 -28.83 -27.56
CA GLU A 662 9.46 -29.88 -26.95
C GLU A 662 9.08 -29.54 -25.53
N ALA A 663 10.03 -29.06 -24.71
CA ALA A 663 9.78 -28.60 -23.38
C ALA A 663 8.88 -27.35 -23.39
N LEU A 664 9.15 -26.35 -24.24
CA LEU A 664 8.35 -25.14 -24.37
C LEU A 664 6.89 -25.43 -24.65
N TYR A 665 6.62 -26.28 -25.65
CA TYR A 665 5.24 -26.58 -26.06
C TYR A 665 4.51 -27.52 -25.09
N SER A 666 5.22 -28.15 -24.13
CA SER A 666 4.56 -28.88 -23.04
C SER A 666 3.71 -27.96 -22.15
N LEU A 667 3.95 -26.65 -22.16
CA LEU A 667 3.16 -25.65 -21.45
C LEU A 667 1.82 -25.33 -22.13
N VAL A 668 1.60 -25.71 -23.36
CA VAL A 668 0.35 -25.41 -24.09
C VAL A 668 -0.85 -25.98 -23.36
N ARG A 669 -1.77 -25.10 -22.94
CA ARG A 669 -3.02 -25.46 -22.28
C ARG A 669 -4.20 -25.17 -23.21
N LYS A 670 -5.13 -26.13 -23.27
CA LYS A 670 -6.36 -26.00 -24.10
C LYS A 670 -7.42 -25.19 -23.36
#